data_6b8b4bab2b99ed0cd256c219f4d31ec9
#
_entry.id   6b8b4bab2b99ed0cd256c219f4d31ec9
#
_cell.length_a   1.000
_cell.length_b   1.000
_cell.length_c   1.000
_cell.angle_alpha   90.00
_cell.angle_beta   90.00
_cell.angle_gamma   90.00
#
_symmetry.space_group_name_H-M   'P 1'
#
loop_
_entity.id
_entity.type
_entity.pdbx_description
1 polymer ?
#
loop_
_entity_poly.entity_id
_entity_poly.type
_entity_poly.pdbx_seq_one_letter_code
_entity_poly.pdbx_strand_id
1 'polypeptide(L)'
;MAQRQRRSGRTGTAQRAQGHARDNDGILPVLARAVREVENRVQRGPMERTKFQVTALLAAEERARVKADASVTAAQRDVQLRRLDGIATILAQIAVREPSLFALLGEDAEVSDSARRLKRQMQVAGGLTPDPEVQRPRPATTSLRSERQVVPQSVVAAQLANPFLAPEFTVAGQRGHQQRRLASWELIQPLLSSFENATPGAPSCMELPEPASSVRLPPGLELMPHQARLLAAAARGHRTFLLADEPGLGKTAQALLAAQAAGAYPLLCVVPSVVKTNWVREAARWTPSRSVTVIHGSGEQIDGFADIVVVNYEVLDRHVGWIATHGFRGMVVDEAHFIKNKKSQRSQHVLEIADRIRQRIARPLIMALTGTPLINDIDDFRAIWQFLGWIGENKPGPLLMTALEETGLTPIDRGFYPAARQAVIDLGIVRRRKLDVASQIPARRIADLPVELDPAAARSIREAERELALKLLQRYDAAVAARAQRSGQTGKGIDHELVRGVAGRELSDPAESSSGENVFAMVRRIGHAKATLAADYAAQLARNAGKVVFFAKHIDVMDSASALLESRGIRYASVRGDQPPAVRQHNIDAFVNDPDVAIVVCSLTAAGVGLNLQVASNVVLAELSWTNAEQTQAIDRVHRIGQTEPVTAWRIIAAQTIDAKIAELIDSKAGLAARALDGSDEQVASSADIQLEALVALLTEALTDRQN
;
A
#
# COMPACT_ATOMS: atom_id res chain seq x y z
N MET A 1 50.57 -49.95 57.05
CA MET A 1 50.40 -48.62 57.66
C MET A 1 50.17 -47.63 56.52
N ALA A 2 49.13 -47.06 56.41
CA ALA A 2 48.28 -46.07 56.86
C ALA A 2 47.41 -45.56 55.72
N GLN A 3 46.17 -45.68 55.98
CA GLN A 3 45.10 -44.94 55.28
C GLN A 3 45.33 -43.44 55.29
N ARG A 4 45.04 -42.74 54.18
CA ARG A 4 44.59 -41.35 54.20
C ARG A 4 43.60 -41.08 53.04
N GLN A 5 42.35 -41.12 53.32
CA GLN A 5 41.29 -40.14 53.17
C GLN A 5 41.27 -39.37 51.85
N ARG A 6 40.38 -39.79 50.98
CA ARG A 6 39.70 -38.98 49.98
C ARG A 6 38.46 -38.32 50.60
N ARG A 7 38.50 -37.05 50.89
CA ARG A 7 37.32 -36.19 51.14
C ARG A 7 37.58 -34.83 50.51
N SER A 8 37.04 -34.61 49.35
CA SER A 8 36.57 -33.28 48.87
C SER A 8 36.18 -33.44 47.38
N GLY A 9 34.96 -33.25 47.04
CA GLY A 9 34.51 -33.28 45.63
C GLY A 9 33.04 -33.64 45.42
N ARG A 10 32.20 -33.53 46.47
CA ARG A 10 30.79 -33.98 46.33
C ARG A 10 29.74 -32.85 46.32
N THR A 11 30.15 -31.58 46.39
CA THR A 11 29.23 -30.44 46.43
C THR A 11 28.96 -29.81 45.05
N GLY A 12 29.87 -29.98 44.07
CA GLY A 12 29.70 -29.38 42.74
C GLY A 12 28.79 -30.14 41.78
N THR A 13 28.73 -31.49 41.98
CA THR A 13 27.93 -32.37 41.11
C THR A 13 26.44 -32.40 41.47
N ALA A 14 26.09 -32.21 42.74
CA ALA A 14 24.68 -32.19 43.17
C ALA A 14 23.93 -30.90 42.70
N GLN A 15 24.57 -29.75 42.69
CA GLN A 15 23.97 -28.52 42.16
C GLN A 15 23.84 -28.50 40.62
N ARG A 16 24.79 -29.13 39.90
CA ARG A 16 24.64 -29.33 38.45
C ARG A 16 23.58 -30.35 38.10
N ALA A 17 23.41 -31.41 38.89
CA ALA A 17 22.34 -32.39 38.68
C ALA A 17 20.96 -31.84 39.00
N GLN A 18 20.80 -30.94 40.00
CA GLN A 18 19.52 -30.27 40.28
C GLN A 18 19.15 -29.24 39.18
N GLY A 19 20.12 -28.52 38.57
CA GLY A 19 19.86 -27.65 37.43
C GLY A 19 19.42 -28.43 36.19
N HIS A 20 20.05 -29.55 35.90
CA HIS A 20 19.67 -30.40 34.77
C HIS A 20 18.36 -31.18 34.99
N ALA A 21 18.00 -31.53 36.24
CA ALA A 21 16.70 -32.12 36.53
C ALA A 21 15.55 -31.17 36.30
N ARG A 22 15.67 -29.90 36.70
CA ARG A 22 14.66 -28.83 36.43
C ARG A 22 14.49 -28.51 34.95
N ASP A 23 15.55 -28.62 34.15
CA ASP A 23 15.50 -28.40 32.69
C ASP A 23 14.85 -29.56 31.91
N ASN A 24 14.76 -30.75 32.53
CA ASN A 24 14.13 -31.94 31.96
C ASN A 24 12.72 -32.24 32.52
N ASP A 25 12.25 -31.47 33.49
CA ASP A 25 10.90 -31.59 34.05
C ASP A 25 9.93 -30.72 33.24
N GLY A 26 8.68 -31.16 33.14
CA GLY A 26 7.61 -30.44 32.45
C GLY A 26 7.29 -31.00 31.06
N ILE A 27 6.51 -30.25 30.30
CA ILE A 27 5.95 -30.67 29.01
C ILE A 27 6.96 -30.59 27.84
N LEU A 28 8.04 -29.82 27.97
CA LEU A 28 9.02 -29.61 26.89
C LEU A 28 9.69 -30.89 26.38
N PRO A 29 10.14 -31.84 27.26
CA PRO A 29 10.68 -33.13 26.82
C PRO A 29 9.64 -33.99 26.11
N VAL A 30 8.37 -33.92 26.52
CA VAL A 30 7.25 -34.67 25.91
C VAL A 30 6.99 -34.10 24.49
N LEU A 31 6.96 -32.81 24.35
CA LEU A 31 6.80 -32.12 23.05
C LEU A 31 7.99 -32.43 22.12
N ALA A 32 9.20 -32.33 22.58
CA ALA A 32 10.41 -32.65 21.80
C ALA A 32 10.44 -34.08 21.27
N ARG A 33 9.94 -35.05 22.06
CA ARG A 33 9.78 -36.45 21.63
C ARG A 33 8.66 -36.57 20.59
N ALA A 34 7.50 -35.97 20.86
CA ALA A 34 6.35 -36.02 19.96
C ALA A 34 6.67 -35.45 18.59
N VAL A 35 7.40 -34.31 18.52
CA VAL A 35 7.83 -33.69 17.27
C VAL A 35 8.70 -34.61 16.43
N ARG A 36 9.69 -35.28 17.02
CA ARG A 36 10.55 -36.23 16.31
C ARG A 36 9.77 -37.43 15.76
N GLU A 37 8.78 -37.90 16.49
CA GLU A 37 7.92 -38.99 16.04
C GLU A 37 7.04 -38.55 14.88
N VAL A 38 6.48 -37.34 14.93
CA VAL A 38 5.67 -36.73 13.86
C VAL A 38 6.53 -36.51 12.63
N GLU A 39 7.76 -35.98 12.77
CA GLU A 39 8.67 -35.70 11.65
C GLU A 39 8.93 -36.95 10.80
N ASN A 40 9.08 -38.10 11.46
CA ASN A 40 9.41 -39.38 10.80
C ASN A 40 8.19 -40.11 10.22
N ARG A 41 6.96 -39.81 10.66
CA ARG A 41 5.80 -40.67 10.42
C ARG A 41 4.52 -39.97 9.97
N VAL A 42 4.48 -38.63 9.84
CA VAL A 42 3.25 -37.86 9.56
C VAL A 42 2.49 -38.33 8.32
N GLN A 43 3.18 -38.89 7.35
CA GLN A 43 2.58 -39.40 6.11
C GLN A 43 1.93 -40.76 6.24
N ARG A 44 2.06 -41.46 7.41
CA ARG A 44 1.67 -42.87 7.59
C ARG A 44 0.24 -43.11 8.09
N GLY A 45 -0.54 -42.04 8.39
CA GLY A 45 -1.93 -42.23 8.71
C GLY A 45 -2.61 -41.17 9.61
N PRO A 46 -3.93 -41.35 9.91
CA PRO A 46 -4.72 -40.37 10.66
C PRO A 46 -4.24 -40.15 12.10
N MET A 47 -3.62 -41.16 12.72
CA MET A 47 -3.15 -41.07 14.09
C MET A 47 -1.96 -40.13 14.25
N GLU A 48 -1.07 -40.10 13.28
CA GLU A 48 0.07 -39.19 13.22
C GLU A 48 -0.34 -37.75 12.94
N ARG A 49 -1.37 -37.55 12.12
CA ARG A 49 -2.00 -36.21 11.89
C ARG A 49 -2.61 -35.69 13.18
N THR A 50 -3.30 -36.53 13.93
CA THR A 50 -3.84 -36.18 15.26
C THR A 50 -2.71 -35.81 16.23
N LYS A 51 -1.60 -36.53 16.20
CA LYS A 51 -0.43 -36.24 17.02
C LYS A 51 0.24 -34.93 16.65
N PHE A 52 0.34 -34.63 15.36
CA PHE A 52 0.80 -33.32 14.85
C PHE A 52 -0.07 -32.20 15.42
N GLN A 53 -1.41 -32.30 15.29
CA GLN A 53 -2.35 -31.30 15.78
C GLN A 53 -2.20 -31.06 17.29
N VAL A 54 -2.15 -32.13 18.07
CA VAL A 54 -2.03 -32.05 19.53
C VAL A 54 -0.68 -31.47 19.98
N THR A 55 0.41 -31.83 19.29
CA THR A 55 1.74 -31.30 19.61
C THR A 55 1.81 -29.78 19.31
N ALA A 56 1.21 -29.34 18.22
CA ALA A 56 1.12 -27.95 17.89
C ALA A 56 0.33 -27.12 18.91
N LEU A 57 -0.85 -27.63 19.31
CA LEU A 57 -1.70 -27.01 20.33
C LEU A 57 -0.97 -26.85 21.67
N LEU A 58 -0.35 -27.93 22.14
CA LEU A 58 0.38 -27.93 23.42
C LEU A 58 1.63 -27.02 23.37
N ALA A 59 2.35 -26.96 22.25
CA ALA A 59 3.50 -26.08 22.10
C ALA A 59 3.09 -24.59 22.21
N ALA A 60 1.94 -24.26 21.65
CA ALA A 60 1.38 -22.90 21.72
C ALA A 60 0.92 -22.55 23.14
N GLU A 61 0.20 -23.44 23.82
CA GLU A 61 -0.23 -23.23 25.20
C GLU A 61 0.97 -23.05 26.14
N GLU A 62 2.00 -23.88 25.99
CA GLU A 62 3.21 -23.80 26.81
C GLU A 62 3.97 -22.48 26.54
N ARG A 63 4.02 -22.04 25.31
CA ARG A 63 4.65 -20.74 24.98
C ARG A 63 3.93 -19.59 25.66
N ALA A 64 2.59 -19.60 25.65
CA ALA A 64 1.79 -18.61 26.35
C ALA A 64 2.04 -18.65 27.86
N ARG A 65 2.12 -19.85 28.45
CA ARG A 65 2.41 -20.05 29.85
C ARG A 65 3.80 -19.50 30.23
N VAL A 66 4.84 -19.84 29.47
CA VAL A 66 6.22 -19.40 29.74
C VAL A 66 6.34 -17.87 29.62
N LYS A 67 5.61 -17.24 28.69
CA LYS A 67 5.57 -15.78 28.59
C LYS A 67 4.88 -15.10 29.77
N ALA A 68 3.83 -15.71 30.31
CA ALA A 68 3.05 -15.17 31.42
C ALA A 68 3.67 -15.43 32.80
N ASP A 69 4.59 -16.38 32.91
CA ASP A 69 5.18 -16.79 34.19
C ASP A 69 6.18 -15.74 34.70
N ALA A 70 5.75 -14.99 35.72
CA ALA A 70 6.57 -13.97 36.39
C ALA A 70 7.60 -14.57 37.37
N SER A 71 7.51 -15.88 37.71
CA SER A 71 8.39 -16.54 38.67
C SER A 71 9.75 -16.98 38.09
N VAL A 72 9.84 -17.01 36.75
CA VAL A 72 11.03 -17.46 36.00
C VAL A 72 11.90 -16.27 35.62
N THR A 73 13.21 -16.36 35.78
CA THR A 73 14.17 -15.31 35.39
C THR A 73 14.15 -15.07 33.87
N ALA A 74 14.47 -13.85 33.43
CA ALA A 74 14.49 -13.48 32.01
C ALA A 74 15.37 -14.43 31.18
N ALA A 75 16.55 -14.79 31.68
CA ALA A 75 17.47 -15.72 30.99
C ALA A 75 16.90 -17.13 30.84
N GLN A 76 16.22 -17.64 31.87
CA GLN A 76 15.56 -18.98 31.81
C GLN A 76 14.37 -18.94 30.87
N ARG A 77 13.59 -17.86 30.88
CA ARG A 77 12.47 -17.67 29.98
C ARG A 77 12.93 -17.69 28.51
N ASP A 78 14.00 -16.99 28.20
CA ASP A 78 14.59 -16.95 26.85
C ASP A 78 15.05 -18.34 26.38
N VAL A 79 15.65 -19.14 27.25
CA VAL A 79 16.06 -20.49 26.91
C VAL A 79 14.85 -21.40 26.62
N GLN A 80 13.79 -21.29 27.41
CA GLN A 80 12.56 -22.06 27.19
C GLN A 80 11.86 -21.66 25.93
N LEU A 81 11.77 -20.34 25.63
CA LEU A 81 11.18 -19.83 24.41
C LEU A 81 11.96 -20.27 23.16
N ARG A 82 13.30 -20.23 23.17
CA ARG A 82 14.12 -20.75 22.06
C ARG A 82 13.90 -22.24 21.80
N ARG A 83 13.70 -23.04 22.84
CA ARG A 83 13.36 -24.49 22.69
C ARG A 83 11.98 -24.67 22.05
N LEU A 84 10.99 -23.88 22.44
CA LEU A 84 9.65 -23.89 21.85
C LEU A 84 9.67 -23.40 20.41
N ASP A 85 10.49 -22.40 20.09
CA ASP A 85 10.69 -21.92 18.72
C ASP A 85 11.32 -22.99 17.82
N GLY A 86 12.27 -23.78 18.36
CA GLY A 86 12.83 -24.93 17.66
C GLY A 86 11.77 -26.01 17.35
N ILE A 87 10.91 -26.32 18.31
CA ILE A 87 9.77 -27.26 18.13
C ILE A 87 8.82 -26.72 17.04
N ALA A 88 8.45 -25.44 17.11
CA ALA A 88 7.58 -24.80 16.14
C ALA A 88 8.19 -24.80 14.72
N THR A 89 9.50 -24.59 14.60
CA THR A 89 10.23 -24.63 13.32
C THR A 89 10.16 -26.02 12.68
N ILE A 90 10.37 -27.08 13.45
CA ILE A 90 10.28 -28.47 12.93
C ILE A 90 8.85 -28.78 12.47
N LEU A 91 7.83 -28.43 13.27
CA LEU A 91 6.43 -28.61 12.89
C LEU A 91 6.09 -27.82 11.63
N ALA A 92 6.64 -26.61 11.47
CA ALA A 92 6.50 -25.82 10.27
C ALA A 92 7.10 -26.51 9.03
N GLN A 93 8.29 -27.08 9.16
CA GLN A 93 8.92 -27.85 8.08
C GLN A 93 8.07 -29.07 7.66
N ILE A 94 7.45 -29.73 8.61
CA ILE A 94 6.54 -30.85 8.35
C ILE A 94 5.29 -30.36 7.59
N ALA A 95 4.68 -29.26 8.03
CA ALA A 95 3.49 -28.71 7.41
C ALA A 95 3.74 -28.16 6.00
N VAL A 96 4.93 -27.64 5.71
CA VAL A 96 5.32 -27.23 4.35
C VAL A 96 5.46 -28.45 3.41
N ARG A 97 5.97 -29.59 3.92
CA ARG A 97 6.05 -30.84 3.14
C ARG A 97 4.68 -31.48 2.90
N GLU A 98 3.74 -31.28 3.84
CA GLU A 98 2.38 -31.83 3.78
C GLU A 98 1.33 -30.73 4.05
N PRO A 99 0.97 -29.94 3.00
CA PRO A 99 0.08 -28.77 3.15
C PRO A 99 -1.31 -29.08 3.73
N SER A 100 -1.78 -30.31 3.64
CA SER A 100 -3.05 -30.76 4.24
C SER A 100 -3.08 -30.65 5.77
N LEU A 101 -1.92 -30.56 6.43
CA LEU A 101 -1.81 -30.38 7.87
C LEU A 101 -2.20 -28.97 8.34
N PHE A 102 -2.17 -27.98 7.43
CA PHE A 102 -2.64 -26.62 7.74
C PHE A 102 -4.11 -26.59 8.15
N ALA A 103 -4.94 -27.40 7.53
CA ALA A 103 -6.35 -27.49 7.88
C ALA A 103 -6.58 -27.90 9.34
N LEU A 104 -5.60 -28.58 9.95
CA LEU A 104 -5.65 -29.01 11.35
C LEU A 104 -5.24 -27.92 12.35
N LEU A 105 -4.68 -26.82 11.87
CA LEU A 105 -4.19 -25.69 12.66
C LEU A 105 -5.13 -24.47 12.58
N GLY A 106 -6.16 -24.52 11.74
CA GLY A 106 -7.17 -23.46 11.61
C GLY A 106 -7.99 -23.31 12.90
N GLU A 107 -8.52 -22.11 13.14
CA GLU A 107 -9.41 -21.84 14.29
C GLU A 107 -10.66 -22.72 14.30
N ASP A 108 -11.11 -23.11 13.11
CA ASP A 108 -12.28 -23.97 12.89
C ASP A 108 -11.90 -25.48 12.80
N ALA A 109 -10.64 -25.83 13.07
CA ALA A 109 -10.19 -27.21 12.97
C ALA A 109 -10.85 -28.08 14.06
N GLU A 110 -11.56 -29.11 13.63
CA GLU A 110 -12.15 -30.06 14.58
C GLU A 110 -11.07 -30.77 15.39
N VAL A 111 -11.10 -30.59 16.68
CA VAL A 111 -10.33 -31.38 17.60
C VAL A 111 -11.13 -32.65 17.90
N SER A 112 -10.76 -33.75 17.27
CA SER A 112 -11.42 -35.02 17.45
C SER A 112 -11.32 -35.53 18.90
N ASP A 113 -12.20 -36.44 19.32
CA ASP A 113 -12.15 -37.01 20.66
C ASP A 113 -10.83 -37.79 20.91
N SER A 114 -10.25 -38.36 19.86
CA SER A 114 -8.91 -38.99 19.92
C SER A 114 -7.81 -37.94 20.18
N ALA A 115 -7.90 -36.75 19.55
CA ALA A 115 -6.96 -35.66 19.79
C ALA A 115 -7.09 -35.12 21.22
N ARG A 116 -8.29 -34.98 21.75
CA ARG A 116 -8.53 -34.55 23.14
C ARG A 116 -7.97 -35.55 24.16
N ARG A 117 -8.15 -36.84 23.92
CA ARG A 117 -7.56 -37.89 24.77
C ARG A 117 -6.04 -37.86 24.73
N LEU A 118 -5.45 -37.73 23.54
CA LEU A 118 -4.00 -37.66 23.36
C LEU A 118 -3.43 -36.39 24.03
N LYS A 119 -4.10 -35.26 23.91
CA LYS A 119 -3.73 -34.02 24.59
C LYS A 119 -3.65 -34.19 26.10
N ARG A 120 -4.68 -34.78 26.70
CA ARG A 120 -4.68 -35.07 28.16
C ARG A 120 -3.57 -36.02 28.56
N GLN A 121 -3.30 -37.07 27.77
CA GLN A 121 -2.18 -38.00 28.05
C GLN A 121 -0.83 -37.26 28.02
N MET A 122 -0.61 -36.39 27.06
CA MET A 122 0.64 -35.64 26.96
C MET A 122 0.77 -34.58 28.07
N GLN A 123 -0.32 -33.96 28.51
CA GLN A 123 -0.35 -33.03 29.64
C GLN A 123 -0.01 -33.75 30.95
N VAL A 124 -0.63 -34.93 31.22
CA VAL A 124 -0.32 -35.75 32.38
C VAL A 124 1.12 -36.22 32.35
N ALA A 125 1.63 -36.66 31.19
CA ALA A 125 3.03 -37.10 31.05
C ALA A 125 4.02 -35.93 31.24
N GLY A 126 3.60 -34.70 31.01
CA GLY A 126 4.36 -33.44 31.28
C GLY A 126 4.14 -32.89 32.70
N GLY A 127 3.37 -33.55 33.56
CA GLY A 127 3.11 -33.10 34.93
C GLY A 127 2.12 -31.92 35.04
N LEU A 128 1.34 -31.66 33.99
CA LEU A 128 0.32 -30.61 33.96
C LEU A 128 -1.06 -31.19 34.35
N THR A 129 -1.87 -30.38 35.04
CA THR A 129 -3.28 -30.73 35.33
C THR A 129 -4.12 -30.44 34.09
N PRO A 130 -4.89 -31.44 33.58
CA PRO A 130 -5.71 -31.24 32.38
C PRO A 130 -6.93 -30.34 32.62
N ASP A 131 -7.24 -29.44 31.68
CA ASP A 131 -8.39 -28.55 31.74
C ASP A 131 -9.74 -29.27 31.67
N PRO A 132 -10.79 -28.74 32.37
CA PRO A 132 -12.15 -29.29 32.31
C PRO A 132 -12.81 -28.97 30.95
N GLU A 133 -13.65 -29.87 30.50
CA GLU A 133 -14.27 -29.89 29.17
C GLU A 133 -15.36 -28.82 28.98
N VAL A 134 -15.14 -27.83 28.12
CA VAL A 134 -16.17 -26.89 27.71
C VAL A 134 -16.52 -27.13 26.23
N GLN A 135 -17.78 -27.52 25.97
CA GLN A 135 -18.29 -27.68 24.61
C GLN A 135 -18.69 -26.30 24.02
N ARG A 136 -18.21 -25.96 22.84
CA ARG A 136 -18.59 -24.74 22.09
C ARG A 136 -19.29 -25.09 20.77
N PRO A 137 -20.34 -24.33 20.35
CA PRO A 137 -21.05 -24.55 19.09
C PRO A 137 -20.25 -24.02 17.88
N ARG A 138 -20.43 -24.65 16.71
CA ARG A 138 -19.72 -24.44 15.45
C ARG A 138 -20.28 -23.29 14.62
N PRO A 139 -19.45 -22.47 13.96
CA PRO A 139 -19.83 -21.68 12.79
C PRO A 139 -19.43 -22.35 11.46
N ALA A 140 -20.21 -22.08 10.40
CA ALA A 140 -20.00 -22.66 9.08
C ALA A 140 -18.93 -21.92 8.27
N THR A 141 -18.05 -22.66 7.62
CA THR A 141 -16.92 -22.15 6.82
C THR A 141 -17.18 -22.19 5.32
N THR A 142 -16.85 -21.10 4.64
CA THR A 142 -16.65 -21.06 3.19
C THR A 142 -15.16 -20.90 2.90
N SER A 143 -14.54 -21.93 2.34
CA SER A 143 -13.11 -21.92 2.01
C SER A 143 -12.87 -21.45 0.59
N LEU A 144 -12.11 -20.38 0.42
CA LEU A 144 -11.52 -19.97 -0.85
C LEU A 144 -10.16 -20.65 -1.00
N ARG A 145 -10.06 -21.63 -1.90
CA ARG A 145 -8.79 -22.25 -2.27
C ARG A 145 -8.27 -21.65 -3.56
N SER A 146 -7.13 -20.99 -3.50
CA SER A 146 -6.30 -20.69 -4.67
C SER A 146 -5.20 -21.74 -4.79
N GLU A 147 -5.03 -22.34 -5.96
CA GLU A 147 -4.06 -23.41 -6.23
C GLU A 147 -2.58 -22.98 -6.14
N ARG A 148 -2.32 -21.68 -5.86
CA ARG A 148 -0.97 -21.09 -5.84
C ARG A 148 -0.51 -20.57 -4.48
N GLN A 149 -1.22 -20.90 -3.39
CA GLN A 149 -0.85 -20.41 -2.07
C GLN A 149 0.43 -21.10 -1.56
N VAL A 150 1.38 -20.30 -1.11
CA VAL A 150 2.63 -20.75 -0.48
C VAL A 150 2.62 -20.25 0.96
N VAL A 151 3.00 -21.11 1.90
CA VAL A 151 3.12 -20.74 3.30
C VAL A 151 4.58 -20.88 3.74
N PRO A 152 5.23 -19.77 4.15
CA PRO A 152 6.60 -19.80 4.63
C PRO A 152 6.74 -20.61 5.92
N GLN A 153 7.85 -21.35 6.08
CA GLN A 153 8.11 -22.18 7.26
C GLN A 153 8.11 -21.38 8.57
N SER A 154 8.70 -20.18 8.55
CA SER A 154 8.74 -19.30 9.71
C SER A 154 7.37 -18.81 10.15
N VAL A 155 6.45 -18.60 9.19
CA VAL A 155 5.06 -18.22 9.48
C VAL A 155 4.30 -19.37 10.11
N VAL A 156 4.50 -20.58 9.62
CA VAL A 156 3.93 -21.79 10.26
C VAL A 156 4.45 -21.93 11.67
N ALA A 157 5.75 -21.71 11.88
CA ALA A 157 6.36 -21.73 13.20
C ALA A 157 5.75 -20.67 14.14
N ALA A 158 5.51 -19.45 13.63
CA ALA A 158 4.87 -18.38 14.38
C ALA A 158 3.41 -18.70 14.74
N GLN A 159 2.65 -19.26 13.82
CA GLN A 159 1.27 -19.72 14.06
C GLN A 159 1.20 -20.84 15.08
N LEU A 160 2.10 -21.82 15.02
CA LEU A 160 2.17 -22.91 15.97
C LEU A 160 2.59 -22.45 17.36
N ALA A 161 3.44 -21.44 17.45
CA ALA A 161 3.83 -20.83 18.71
C ALA A 161 2.75 -19.95 19.35
N ASN A 162 1.85 -19.38 18.54
CA ASN A 162 0.76 -18.52 18.98
C ASN A 162 -0.48 -18.71 18.08
N PRO A 163 -1.10 -19.90 18.03
CA PRO A 163 -2.19 -20.22 17.11
C PRO A 163 -3.49 -19.45 17.40
N PHE A 164 -3.62 -18.91 18.61
CA PHE A 164 -4.82 -18.20 19.02
C PHE A 164 -4.47 -16.89 19.73
N LEU A 165 -4.42 -15.80 18.97
CA LEU A 165 -4.72 -14.50 19.54
C LEU A 165 -6.21 -14.52 19.89
N ALA A 166 -6.53 -14.60 21.18
CA ALA A 166 -7.92 -14.53 21.62
C ALA A 166 -8.56 -13.24 21.07
N PRO A 167 -9.74 -13.30 20.43
CA PRO A 167 -10.42 -12.13 19.95
C PRO A 167 -10.73 -11.19 21.13
N GLU A 168 -10.31 -9.94 21.04
CA GLU A 168 -10.67 -8.92 22.02
C GLU A 168 -12.11 -8.43 21.71
N PHE A 169 -13.09 -9.00 22.40
CA PHE A 169 -14.46 -8.52 22.32
C PHE A 169 -14.67 -7.41 23.35
N THR A 170 -14.80 -6.17 22.91
CA THR A 170 -15.38 -5.12 23.76
C THR A 170 -16.88 -5.37 23.82
N VAL A 171 -17.41 -5.51 25.04
CA VAL A 171 -18.85 -5.60 25.27
C VAL A 171 -19.48 -4.30 24.74
N ALA A 172 -20.17 -4.39 23.61
CA ALA A 172 -20.99 -3.30 23.11
C ALA A 172 -22.11 -3.07 24.14
N GLY A 173 -22.06 -1.93 24.83
CA GLY A 173 -23.11 -1.54 25.75
C GLY A 173 -24.47 -1.60 25.01
N GLN A 174 -25.43 -2.27 25.60
CA GLN A 174 -26.81 -2.32 25.11
C GLN A 174 -27.36 -0.88 25.10
N ARG A 175 -27.26 -0.21 23.96
CA ARG A 175 -27.99 1.03 23.71
C ARG A 175 -29.42 0.65 23.33
N GLY A 176 -30.39 1.25 24.02
CA GLY A 176 -31.82 0.99 23.83
C GLY A 176 -32.25 1.12 22.35
N HIS A 177 -33.22 0.32 21.95
CA HIS A 177 -33.82 0.33 20.63
C HIS A 177 -34.50 1.67 20.34
N GLN A 178 -33.78 2.67 19.89
CA GLN A 178 -34.36 3.78 19.14
C GLN A 178 -34.66 3.29 17.73
N GLN A 179 -35.87 3.52 17.24
CA GLN A 179 -36.22 3.23 15.85
C GLN A 179 -35.25 4.00 14.93
N ARG A 180 -34.41 3.26 14.20
CA ARG A 180 -33.39 3.85 13.31
C ARG A 180 -34.09 4.49 12.11
N ARG A 181 -34.15 5.82 12.07
CA ARG A 181 -34.78 6.62 11.02
C ARG A 181 -34.20 6.33 9.62
N LEU A 182 -32.94 5.97 9.53
CA LEU A 182 -32.21 5.74 8.27
C LEU A 182 -32.14 4.28 7.86
N ALA A 183 -32.76 3.35 8.61
CA ALA A 183 -32.60 1.90 8.37
C ALA A 183 -33.11 1.41 7.00
N SER A 184 -34.06 2.12 6.39
CA SER A 184 -34.65 1.81 5.09
C SER A 184 -34.01 2.54 3.91
N TRP A 185 -33.06 3.45 4.16
CA TRP A 185 -32.42 4.26 3.12
C TRP A 185 -31.21 3.58 2.52
N GLU A 186 -31.05 3.70 1.20
CA GLU A 186 -29.79 3.39 0.54
C GLU A 186 -28.85 4.61 0.67
N LEU A 187 -27.85 4.51 1.55
CA LEU A 187 -27.05 5.67 1.96
C LEU A 187 -25.70 5.77 1.26
N ILE A 188 -25.23 4.71 0.60
CA ILE A 188 -23.88 4.72 0.00
C ILE A 188 -23.76 5.80 -1.06
N GLN A 189 -24.71 5.87 -2.00
CA GLN A 189 -24.70 6.88 -3.05
C GLN A 189 -24.84 8.32 -2.50
N PRO A 190 -25.78 8.62 -1.59
CA PRO A 190 -25.83 9.92 -0.92
C PRO A 190 -24.55 10.32 -0.20
N LEU A 191 -23.84 9.37 0.44
CA LEU A 191 -22.55 9.62 1.07
C LEU A 191 -21.48 10.00 0.04
N LEU A 192 -21.38 9.27 -1.07
CA LEU A 192 -20.45 9.60 -2.16
C LEU A 192 -20.79 10.99 -2.75
N SER A 193 -22.08 11.24 -3.05
CA SER A 193 -22.53 12.53 -3.58
C SER A 193 -22.29 13.69 -2.62
N SER A 194 -22.19 13.46 -1.31
CA SER A 194 -21.83 14.49 -0.33
C SER A 194 -20.39 15.03 -0.50
N PHE A 195 -19.51 14.23 -1.09
CA PHE A 195 -18.14 14.64 -1.42
C PHE A 195 -18.05 15.28 -2.82
N GLU A 196 -18.87 14.85 -3.79
CA GLU A 196 -18.93 15.48 -5.11
C GLU A 196 -19.43 16.92 -5.05
N ASN A 197 -20.43 17.18 -4.21
CA ASN A 197 -21.10 18.47 -4.08
C ASN A 197 -20.58 19.29 -2.90
N ALA A 198 -19.34 19.07 -2.46
CA ALA A 198 -18.74 19.81 -1.36
C ALA A 198 -18.57 21.29 -1.71
N THR A 199 -18.89 22.18 -0.78
CA THR A 199 -18.68 23.62 -0.92
C THR A 199 -17.18 23.94 -0.95
N PRO A 200 -16.71 24.86 -1.80
CA PRO A 200 -15.32 25.30 -1.81
C PRO A 200 -14.85 25.72 -0.40
N GLY A 201 -13.68 25.22 0.03
CA GLY A 201 -13.13 25.51 1.35
C GLY A 201 -13.72 24.71 2.51
N ALA A 202 -14.60 23.72 2.26
CA ALA A 202 -15.10 22.84 3.33
C ALA A 202 -13.95 22.00 3.92
N PRO A 203 -13.92 21.81 5.27
CA PRO A 203 -12.84 21.06 5.92
C PRO A 203 -12.76 19.64 5.37
N SER A 204 -11.53 19.16 5.20
CA SER A 204 -11.22 17.83 4.68
C SER A 204 -10.38 16.99 5.65
N CYS A 205 -10.22 17.46 6.87
CA CYS A 205 -9.45 16.80 7.91
C CYS A 205 -10.30 16.69 9.17
N MET A 206 -10.34 15.49 9.78
CA MET A 206 -10.93 15.31 11.09
C MET A 206 -10.24 16.22 12.12
N GLU A 207 -10.92 16.56 13.19
CA GLU A 207 -10.32 17.27 14.30
C GLU A 207 -9.32 16.36 15.02
N LEU A 208 -8.05 16.76 14.99
CA LEU A 208 -6.97 16.01 15.62
C LEU A 208 -6.64 16.63 17.00
N PRO A 209 -6.47 15.78 18.02
CA PRO A 209 -6.16 16.26 19.36
C PRO A 209 -4.77 16.88 19.44
N GLU A 210 -4.58 17.81 20.36
CA GLU A 210 -3.24 18.33 20.67
C GLU A 210 -2.32 17.20 21.16
N PRO A 211 -1.03 17.23 20.73
CA PRO A 211 -0.08 16.18 21.06
C PRO A 211 0.20 16.15 22.57
N ALA A 212 0.10 14.96 23.14
CA ALA A 212 0.61 14.73 24.48
C ALA A 212 2.15 14.63 24.42
N SER A 213 2.84 15.19 25.40
CA SER A 213 4.31 15.26 25.50
C SER A 213 5.04 13.90 25.63
N SER A 214 4.38 12.77 25.42
CA SER A 214 4.84 11.44 25.83
C SER A 214 5.28 10.49 24.72
N VAL A 215 5.36 10.91 23.44
CA VAL A 215 5.86 10.02 22.39
C VAL A 215 7.39 9.96 22.46
N ARG A 216 7.94 8.85 22.97
CA ARG A 216 9.38 8.60 22.95
C ARG A 216 9.84 8.31 21.52
N LEU A 217 10.62 9.22 20.98
CA LEU A 217 11.27 9.07 19.67
C LEU A 217 12.69 8.56 19.83
N PRO A 218 13.25 7.91 18.81
CA PRO A 218 14.68 7.64 18.74
C PRO A 218 15.48 8.94 18.83
N PRO A 219 16.70 8.90 19.41
CA PRO A 219 17.57 10.08 19.53
C PRO A 219 17.82 10.74 18.17
N GLY A 220 17.74 12.07 18.12
CA GLY A 220 17.99 12.84 16.89
C GLY A 220 16.82 12.88 15.90
N LEU A 221 15.65 12.37 16.26
CA LEU A 221 14.45 12.50 15.47
C LEU A 221 13.43 13.41 16.17
N GLU A 222 12.82 14.28 15.38
CA GLU A 222 11.75 15.17 15.81
C GLU A 222 10.50 14.98 14.97
N LEU A 223 9.34 15.14 15.58
CA LEU A 223 8.05 15.12 14.89
C LEU A 223 7.60 16.55 14.58
N MET A 224 7.11 16.73 13.37
CA MET A 224 6.38 17.95 13.06
C MET A 224 5.03 17.98 13.81
N PRO A 225 4.49 19.15 14.14
CA PRO A 225 3.23 19.28 14.91
C PRO A 225 2.08 18.47 14.30
N HIS A 226 1.95 18.48 12.97
CA HIS A 226 0.89 17.75 12.28
C HIS A 226 1.03 16.23 12.43
N GLN A 227 2.26 15.70 12.48
CA GLN A 227 2.52 14.27 12.70
C GLN A 227 2.18 13.90 14.15
N ALA A 228 2.62 14.71 15.09
CA ALA A 228 2.37 14.48 16.52
C ALA A 228 0.87 14.43 16.85
N ARG A 229 0.04 15.27 16.21
CA ARG A 229 -1.43 15.26 16.40
C ARG A 229 -2.06 13.95 15.92
N LEU A 230 -1.63 13.38 14.81
CA LEU A 230 -2.14 12.09 14.34
C LEU A 230 -1.78 10.96 15.32
N LEU A 231 -0.55 10.97 15.84
CA LEU A 231 -0.13 9.99 16.84
C LEU A 231 -0.96 10.13 18.13
N ALA A 232 -1.27 11.35 18.55
CA ALA A 232 -2.12 11.60 19.70
C ALA A 232 -3.54 11.03 19.50
N ALA A 233 -4.09 11.12 18.30
CA ALA A 233 -5.38 10.49 17.96
C ALA A 233 -5.30 8.95 18.07
N ALA A 234 -4.24 8.33 17.52
CA ALA A 234 -4.02 6.89 17.63
C ALA A 234 -3.84 6.44 19.09
N ALA A 235 -3.09 7.20 19.90
CA ALA A 235 -2.90 6.91 21.33
C ALA A 235 -4.21 7.02 22.13
N ARG A 236 -5.08 7.98 21.79
CA ARG A 236 -6.43 8.13 22.39
C ARG A 236 -7.43 7.07 21.92
N GLY A 237 -7.02 6.16 21.05
CA GLY A 237 -7.83 5.03 20.62
C GLY A 237 -8.53 5.20 19.28
N HIS A 238 -8.22 6.21 18.48
CA HIS A 238 -8.67 6.25 17.09
C HIS A 238 -7.94 5.15 16.30
N ARG A 239 -8.66 4.37 15.48
CA ARG A 239 -8.12 3.13 14.90
C ARG A 239 -8.23 3.03 13.39
N THR A 240 -8.95 3.93 12.73
CA THR A 240 -9.09 3.92 11.28
C THR A 240 -8.70 5.27 10.70
N PHE A 241 -7.79 5.29 9.71
CA PHE A 241 -7.34 6.53 9.09
C PHE A 241 -7.26 6.40 7.58
N LEU A 242 -7.86 7.35 6.87
CA LEU A 242 -7.49 7.69 5.49
C LEU A 242 -6.49 8.84 5.56
N LEU A 243 -5.21 8.51 5.57
CA LEU A 243 -4.14 9.51 5.58
C LEU A 243 -3.85 9.97 4.15
N ALA A 244 -4.55 11.01 3.76
CA ALA A 244 -4.56 11.59 2.42
C ALA A 244 -3.69 12.86 2.30
N ASP A 245 -2.71 13.02 3.20
CA ASP A 245 -1.75 14.11 3.19
C ASP A 245 -1.01 14.22 1.86
N GLU A 246 -0.69 15.44 1.45
CA GLU A 246 0.17 15.64 0.28
C GLU A 246 1.46 14.81 0.35
N PRO A 247 1.98 14.36 -0.79
CA PRO A 247 3.26 13.63 -0.83
C PRO A 247 4.38 14.43 -0.17
N GLY A 248 5.22 13.75 0.63
CA GLY A 248 6.34 14.40 1.33
C GLY A 248 6.05 14.86 2.77
N LEU A 249 4.82 14.71 3.28
CA LEU A 249 4.46 15.01 4.68
C LEU A 249 4.74 13.86 5.67
N GLY A 250 5.49 12.83 5.26
CA GLY A 250 5.95 11.76 6.15
C GLY A 250 4.88 10.74 6.51
N LYS A 251 3.98 10.37 5.59
CA LYS A 251 2.91 9.39 5.82
C LYS A 251 3.42 8.05 6.36
N THR A 252 4.52 7.53 5.83
CA THR A 252 5.13 6.27 6.28
C THR A 252 5.55 6.33 7.75
N ALA A 253 6.24 7.40 8.16
CA ALA A 253 6.64 7.62 9.55
C ALA A 253 5.41 7.72 10.47
N GLN A 254 4.38 8.47 10.04
CA GLN A 254 3.12 8.62 10.77
C GLN A 254 2.43 7.27 10.96
N ALA A 255 2.38 6.40 9.94
CA ALA A 255 1.75 5.09 10.02
C ALA A 255 2.50 4.14 10.98
N LEU A 256 3.83 4.08 10.90
CA LEU A 256 4.67 3.26 11.77
C LEU A 256 4.53 3.69 13.25
N LEU A 257 4.61 5.00 13.49
CA LEU A 257 4.49 5.54 14.85
C LEU A 257 3.05 5.47 15.38
N ALA A 258 2.03 5.60 14.54
CA ALA A 258 0.64 5.35 14.93
C ALA A 258 0.43 3.89 15.36
N ALA A 259 1.05 2.94 14.65
CA ALA A 259 1.03 1.52 15.05
C ALA A 259 1.71 1.32 16.41
N GLN A 260 2.81 2.01 16.68
CA GLN A 260 3.48 1.98 17.97
C GLN A 260 2.61 2.59 19.07
N ALA A 261 2.02 3.75 18.83
CA ALA A 261 1.13 4.44 19.79
C ALA A 261 -0.13 3.62 20.10
N ALA A 262 -0.65 2.89 19.11
CA ALA A 262 -1.80 2.01 19.23
C ALA A 262 -1.48 0.62 19.80
N GLY A 263 -0.20 0.24 19.92
CA GLY A 263 0.22 -1.12 20.27
C GLY A 263 -0.22 -2.16 19.23
N ALA A 264 -0.30 -1.79 17.95
CA ALA A 264 -0.91 -2.57 16.88
C ALA A 264 0.10 -3.51 16.18
N TYR A 265 0.75 -4.37 16.95
CA TYR A 265 1.69 -5.38 16.45
C TYR A 265 1.18 -6.79 16.69
N PRO A 266 1.42 -7.76 15.78
CA PRO A 266 2.09 -7.60 14.49
C PRO A 266 1.35 -6.66 13.53
N LEU A 267 2.12 -5.87 12.76
CA LEU A 267 1.63 -4.93 11.76
C LEU A 267 1.86 -5.47 10.35
N LEU A 268 0.82 -5.53 9.55
CA LEU A 268 0.93 -5.83 8.11
C LEU A 268 1.01 -4.53 7.31
N CYS A 269 2.03 -4.38 6.47
CA CYS A 269 2.19 -3.27 5.53
C CYS A 269 2.08 -3.79 4.10
N VAL A 270 1.00 -3.48 3.40
CA VAL A 270 0.81 -3.81 1.98
C VAL A 270 1.20 -2.60 1.16
N VAL A 271 2.23 -2.75 0.35
CA VAL A 271 2.90 -1.62 -0.31
C VAL A 271 3.21 -1.94 -1.78
N PRO A 272 3.42 -0.96 -2.64
CA PRO A 272 3.97 -1.20 -3.98
C PRO A 272 5.37 -1.82 -3.91
N SER A 273 5.72 -2.66 -4.89
CA SER A 273 6.99 -3.43 -4.90
C SER A 273 8.25 -2.56 -4.75
N VAL A 274 8.23 -1.38 -5.36
CA VAL A 274 9.36 -0.43 -5.38
C VAL A 274 9.64 0.24 -4.04
N VAL A 275 8.67 0.33 -3.12
CA VAL A 275 8.86 0.97 -1.80
C VAL A 275 9.16 0.02 -0.66
N LYS A 276 9.17 -1.28 -0.89
CA LYS A 276 9.44 -2.26 0.18
C LYS A 276 10.72 -1.94 0.97
N THR A 277 11.82 -1.70 0.26
CA THR A 277 13.10 -1.35 0.88
C THR A 277 13.03 -0.04 1.67
N ASN A 278 12.31 0.96 1.15
CA ASN A 278 12.13 2.21 1.85
C ASN A 278 11.32 2.01 3.15
N TRP A 279 10.27 1.18 3.13
CA TRP A 279 9.50 0.86 4.33
C TRP A 279 10.35 0.21 5.42
N VAL A 280 11.27 -0.71 5.05
CA VAL A 280 12.21 -1.31 5.98
C VAL A 280 13.15 -0.27 6.60
N ARG A 281 13.70 0.63 5.78
CA ARG A 281 14.58 1.71 6.25
C ARG A 281 13.84 2.69 7.18
N GLU A 282 12.64 3.09 6.82
CA GLU A 282 11.81 3.96 7.66
C GLU A 282 11.42 3.26 8.97
N ALA A 283 11.09 1.96 8.94
CA ALA A 283 10.82 1.20 10.15
C ALA A 283 12.05 1.10 11.06
N ALA A 284 13.22 0.81 10.52
CA ALA A 284 14.48 0.80 11.28
C ALA A 284 14.82 2.19 11.88
N ARG A 285 14.45 3.27 11.19
CA ARG A 285 14.67 4.65 11.63
C ARG A 285 13.70 5.06 12.73
N TRP A 286 12.39 4.84 12.53
CA TRP A 286 11.34 5.37 13.41
C TRP A 286 10.94 4.43 14.53
N THR A 287 11.09 3.11 14.33
CA THR A 287 10.73 2.05 15.28
C THR A 287 11.89 1.04 15.44
N PRO A 288 13.09 1.47 15.84
CA PRO A 288 14.30 0.61 15.83
C PRO A 288 14.21 -0.59 16.79
N SER A 289 13.30 -0.58 17.76
CA SER A 289 13.05 -1.69 18.67
C SER A 289 12.14 -2.77 18.08
N ARG A 290 11.62 -2.60 16.86
CA ARG A 290 10.71 -3.53 16.21
C ARG A 290 11.40 -4.30 15.11
N SER A 291 11.20 -5.62 15.12
CA SER A 291 11.69 -6.49 14.06
C SER A 291 10.86 -6.34 12.79
N VAL A 292 11.53 -6.33 11.64
CA VAL A 292 10.90 -6.13 10.33
C VAL A 292 11.27 -7.28 9.41
N THR A 293 10.30 -7.85 8.73
CA THR A 293 10.52 -8.85 7.67
C THR A 293 9.82 -8.44 6.37
N VAL A 294 10.36 -8.89 5.25
CA VAL A 294 9.83 -8.58 3.91
C VAL A 294 9.48 -9.85 3.18
N ILE A 295 8.28 -9.90 2.63
CA ILE A 295 7.86 -11.03 1.79
C ILE A 295 8.38 -10.84 0.37
N HIS A 296 9.23 -11.76 -0.08
CA HIS A 296 9.71 -11.85 -1.45
C HIS A 296 9.27 -13.17 -2.09
N GLY A 297 8.67 -13.13 -3.25
CA GLY A 297 8.30 -14.33 -4.03
C GLY A 297 7.45 -15.32 -3.24
N SER A 298 7.99 -16.49 -2.92
CA SER A 298 7.37 -17.55 -2.12
C SER A 298 7.53 -17.37 -0.60
N GLY A 299 8.29 -16.37 -0.16
CA GLY A 299 8.45 -16.06 1.25
C GLY A 299 9.37 -17.01 2.05
N GLU A 300 10.34 -17.63 1.39
CA GLU A 300 11.25 -18.60 2.02
C GLU A 300 12.10 -18.02 3.16
N GLN A 301 12.35 -16.72 3.13
CA GLN A 301 13.21 -16.01 4.09
C GLN A 301 12.43 -15.12 5.09
N ILE A 302 11.14 -15.38 5.27
CA ILE A 302 10.30 -14.57 6.17
C ILE A 302 10.55 -14.97 7.63
N ASP A 303 10.69 -13.98 8.52
CA ASP A 303 10.54 -14.19 9.96
C ASP A 303 9.06 -14.05 10.35
N GLY A 304 8.42 -15.16 10.65
CA GLY A 304 7.01 -15.21 11.09
C GLY A 304 6.77 -14.63 12.49
N PHE A 305 7.81 -14.25 13.24
CA PHE A 305 7.72 -13.61 14.55
C PHE A 305 7.99 -12.11 14.50
N ALA A 306 8.23 -11.57 13.31
CA ALA A 306 8.51 -10.15 13.15
C ALA A 306 7.33 -9.28 13.58
N ASP A 307 7.64 -8.14 14.19
CA ASP A 307 6.65 -7.15 14.59
C ASP A 307 6.01 -6.46 13.37
N ILE A 308 6.77 -6.29 12.28
CA ILE A 308 6.31 -5.61 11.06
C ILE A 308 6.57 -6.53 9.87
N VAL A 309 5.52 -6.83 9.13
CA VAL A 309 5.59 -7.63 7.90
C VAL A 309 5.25 -6.75 6.70
N VAL A 310 6.19 -6.62 5.78
CA VAL A 310 6.03 -5.81 4.56
C VAL A 310 5.84 -6.73 3.36
N VAL A 311 4.73 -6.56 2.66
CA VAL A 311 4.37 -7.34 1.46
C VAL A 311 3.98 -6.40 0.31
N ASN A 312 4.27 -6.78 -0.92
CA ASN A 312 3.77 -6.02 -2.07
C ASN A 312 2.51 -6.64 -2.67
N TYR A 313 1.73 -5.78 -3.31
CA TYR A 313 0.46 -6.17 -3.92
C TYR A 313 0.58 -7.34 -4.91
N GLU A 314 1.69 -7.42 -5.66
CA GLU A 314 1.87 -8.37 -6.76
C GLU A 314 2.08 -9.82 -6.29
N VAL A 315 2.51 -10.02 -5.05
CA VAL A 315 2.71 -11.37 -4.48
C VAL A 315 1.67 -11.71 -3.42
N LEU A 316 0.77 -10.77 -3.11
CA LEU A 316 -0.22 -10.93 -2.05
C LEU A 316 -1.14 -12.14 -2.27
N ASP A 317 -1.49 -12.43 -3.53
CA ASP A 317 -2.33 -13.56 -3.94
C ASP A 317 -1.83 -14.91 -3.38
N ARG A 318 -0.51 -15.09 -3.34
CA ARG A 318 0.14 -16.32 -2.86
C ARG A 318 0.08 -16.47 -1.34
N HIS A 319 -0.06 -15.36 -0.63
CA HIS A 319 0.10 -15.28 0.82
C HIS A 319 -1.19 -14.98 1.58
N VAL A 320 -2.32 -14.71 0.91
CA VAL A 320 -3.60 -14.36 1.54
C VAL A 320 -4.00 -15.36 2.62
N GLY A 321 -3.88 -16.66 2.36
CA GLY A 321 -4.36 -17.71 3.26
C GLY A 321 -3.73 -17.65 4.65
N TRP A 322 -2.41 -17.53 4.74
CA TRP A 322 -1.73 -17.45 6.03
C TRP A 322 -1.76 -16.04 6.64
N ILE A 323 -1.65 -14.99 5.81
CA ILE A 323 -1.74 -13.59 6.28
C ILE A 323 -3.09 -13.37 6.98
N ALA A 324 -4.19 -13.83 6.38
CA ALA A 324 -5.52 -13.70 6.95
C ALA A 324 -5.69 -14.39 8.32
N THR A 325 -4.83 -15.36 8.65
CA THR A 325 -4.90 -16.14 9.89
C THR A 325 -3.75 -15.86 10.87
N HIS A 326 -2.77 -15.05 10.48
CA HIS A 326 -1.55 -14.81 11.29
C HIS A 326 -1.80 -14.02 12.58
N GLY A 327 -2.91 -13.31 12.72
CA GLY A 327 -3.24 -12.54 13.92
C GLY A 327 -2.66 -11.14 13.97
N PHE A 328 -2.58 -10.48 12.82
CA PHE A 328 -2.21 -9.07 12.74
C PHE A 328 -3.18 -8.20 13.55
N ARG A 329 -2.63 -7.26 14.31
CA ARG A 329 -3.39 -6.26 15.09
C ARG A 329 -3.49 -4.91 14.38
N GLY A 330 -2.74 -4.73 13.30
CA GLY A 330 -2.79 -3.57 12.44
C GLY A 330 -2.54 -3.91 10.99
N MET A 331 -3.12 -3.13 10.09
CA MET A 331 -2.89 -3.22 8.66
C MET A 331 -2.78 -1.82 8.06
N VAL A 332 -1.72 -1.60 7.31
CA VAL A 332 -1.47 -0.37 6.55
C VAL A 332 -1.41 -0.71 5.08
N VAL A 333 -2.13 0.05 4.27
CA VAL A 333 -2.12 -0.05 2.81
C VAL A 333 -1.52 1.24 2.28
N ASP A 334 -0.36 1.16 1.64
CA ASP A 334 0.30 2.31 1.03
C ASP A 334 -0.12 2.47 -0.42
N GLU A 335 -0.22 3.72 -0.90
CA GLU A 335 -0.78 4.07 -2.20
C GLU A 335 -2.16 3.42 -2.41
N ALA A 336 -3.08 3.68 -1.49
CA ALA A 336 -4.40 3.04 -1.42
C ALA A 336 -5.23 3.14 -2.72
N HIS A 337 -4.87 4.04 -3.64
CA HIS A 337 -5.46 4.08 -4.97
C HIS A 337 -5.25 2.77 -5.78
N PHE A 338 -4.28 1.92 -5.41
CA PHE A 338 -4.11 0.59 -6.02
C PHE A 338 -5.27 -0.37 -5.74
N ILE A 339 -6.08 -0.11 -4.71
CA ILE A 339 -7.26 -0.93 -4.36
C ILE A 339 -8.59 -0.30 -4.77
N LYS A 340 -8.61 0.80 -5.53
CA LYS A 340 -9.82 1.52 -5.95
C LYS A 340 -10.82 0.65 -6.72
N ASN A 341 -10.35 -0.24 -7.58
CA ASN A 341 -11.20 -1.14 -8.33
C ASN A 341 -11.55 -2.39 -7.50
N LYS A 342 -12.73 -2.37 -6.84
CA LYS A 342 -13.24 -3.48 -6.03
C LYS A 342 -13.26 -4.85 -6.75
N LYS A 343 -13.41 -4.87 -8.08
CA LYS A 343 -13.47 -6.11 -8.88
C LYS A 343 -12.10 -6.72 -9.16
N SER A 344 -11.01 -5.98 -8.93
CA SER A 344 -9.67 -6.51 -9.13
C SER A 344 -9.32 -7.53 -8.05
N GLN A 345 -8.61 -8.60 -8.40
CA GLN A 345 -8.13 -9.61 -7.44
C GLN A 345 -7.33 -8.99 -6.31
N ARG A 346 -6.48 -8.00 -6.63
CA ARG A 346 -5.68 -7.24 -5.66
C ARG A 346 -6.55 -6.60 -4.57
N SER A 347 -7.61 -5.90 -4.97
CA SER A 347 -8.54 -5.27 -4.04
C SER A 347 -9.30 -6.29 -3.20
N GLN A 348 -9.75 -7.39 -3.82
CA GLN A 348 -10.45 -8.45 -3.12
C GLN A 348 -9.59 -9.09 -2.02
N HIS A 349 -8.32 -9.39 -2.30
CA HIS A 349 -7.40 -9.94 -1.30
C HIS A 349 -7.16 -8.98 -0.13
N VAL A 350 -6.96 -7.68 -0.42
CA VAL A 350 -6.77 -6.66 0.62
C VAL A 350 -8.02 -6.54 1.50
N LEU A 351 -9.20 -6.51 0.90
CA LEU A 351 -10.48 -6.43 1.62
C LEU A 351 -10.70 -7.69 2.47
N GLU A 352 -10.45 -8.87 1.94
CA GLU A 352 -10.57 -10.13 2.67
C GLU A 352 -9.67 -10.16 3.90
N ILE A 353 -8.39 -9.80 3.76
CA ILE A 353 -7.46 -9.75 4.88
C ILE A 353 -7.94 -8.76 5.94
N ALA A 354 -8.35 -7.55 5.53
CA ALA A 354 -8.85 -6.54 6.46
C ALA A 354 -10.12 -7.00 7.20
N ASP A 355 -11.02 -7.69 6.53
CA ASP A 355 -12.22 -8.27 7.15
C ASP A 355 -11.87 -9.37 8.16
N ARG A 356 -10.93 -10.24 7.83
CA ARG A 356 -10.43 -11.28 8.76
C ARG A 356 -9.78 -10.68 10.00
N ILE A 357 -8.98 -9.62 9.83
CA ILE A 357 -8.39 -8.91 10.96
C ILE A 357 -9.49 -8.32 11.86
N ARG A 358 -10.52 -7.67 11.28
CA ARG A 358 -11.65 -7.09 12.05
C ARG A 358 -12.50 -8.14 12.76
N GLN A 359 -12.64 -9.34 12.19
CA GLN A 359 -13.35 -10.44 12.85
C GLN A 359 -12.62 -10.97 14.09
N ARG A 360 -11.30 -10.87 14.13
CA ARG A 360 -10.47 -11.39 15.22
C ARG A 360 -10.11 -10.36 16.28
N ILE A 361 -9.91 -9.11 15.86
CA ILE A 361 -9.48 -8.01 16.74
C ILE A 361 -10.60 -6.98 16.79
N ALA A 362 -11.09 -6.68 17.98
CA ALA A 362 -12.20 -5.75 18.17
C ALA A 362 -11.89 -4.31 17.72
N ARG A 363 -10.65 -3.87 17.84
CA ARG A 363 -10.20 -2.51 17.49
C ARG A 363 -8.83 -2.54 16.79
N PRO A 364 -8.71 -3.17 15.61
CA PRO A 364 -7.46 -3.19 14.87
C PRO A 364 -7.14 -1.78 14.33
N LEU A 365 -5.86 -1.47 14.20
CA LEU A 365 -5.44 -0.26 13.48
C LEU A 365 -5.49 -0.52 11.98
N ILE A 366 -6.36 0.17 11.26
CA ILE A 366 -6.47 0.06 9.79
C ILE A 366 -6.19 1.43 9.19
N MET A 367 -5.18 1.52 8.32
CA MET A 367 -4.76 2.78 7.70
C MET A 367 -4.63 2.64 6.20
N ALA A 368 -5.24 3.56 5.47
CA ALA A 368 -5.05 3.75 4.05
C ALA A 368 -4.19 5.01 3.83
N LEU A 369 -3.04 4.87 3.18
CA LEU A 369 -2.15 5.99 2.87
C LEU A 369 -2.25 6.30 1.39
N THR A 370 -2.42 7.56 1.04
CA THR A 370 -2.38 7.99 -0.36
C THR A 370 -2.03 9.46 -0.46
N GLY A 371 -1.23 9.83 -1.46
CA GLY A 371 -1.00 11.24 -1.80
C GLY A 371 -2.05 11.78 -2.78
N THR A 372 -2.75 10.86 -3.46
CA THR A 372 -3.75 11.13 -4.49
C THR A 372 -4.98 10.28 -4.21
N PRO A 373 -5.86 10.71 -3.29
CA PRO A 373 -6.97 9.88 -2.81
C PRO A 373 -8.01 9.57 -3.89
N LEU A 374 -8.19 10.48 -4.85
CA LEU A 374 -9.04 10.30 -6.03
C LEU A 374 -8.19 10.37 -7.29
N ILE A 375 -8.41 9.44 -8.20
CA ILE A 375 -7.72 9.46 -9.48
C ILE A 375 -8.69 9.72 -10.62
N ASN A 376 -9.88 9.12 -10.60
CA ASN A 376 -10.80 9.18 -11.73
C ASN A 376 -12.27 9.43 -11.33
N ASP A 377 -12.72 8.90 -10.18
CA ASP A 377 -14.14 8.89 -9.83
C ASP A 377 -14.32 8.90 -8.31
N ILE A 378 -15.44 9.44 -7.85
CA ILE A 378 -15.86 9.39 -6.45
C ILE A 378 -16.06 7.94 -5.96
N ASP A 379 -16.44 7.03 -6.85
CA ASP A 379 -16.56 5.61 -6.55
C ASP A 379 -15.22 4.95 -6.16
N ASP A 380 -14.07 5.55 -6.46
CA ASP A 380 -12.75 5.12 -5.99
C ASP A 380 -12.67 5.13 -4.46
N PHE A 381 -13.42 6.00 -3.78
CA PHE A 381 -13.51 6.02 -2.32
C PHE A 381 -14.22 4.79 -1.74
N ARG A 382 -15.16 4.21 -2.48
CA ARG A 382 -15.99 3.10 -1.98
C ARG A 382 -15.13 1.92 -1.52
N ALA A 383 -14.15 1.52 -2.31
CA ALA A 383 -13.25 0.41 -1.96
C ALA A 383 -12.36 0.76 -0.76
N ILE A 384 -11.87 2.00 -0.67
CA ILE A 384 -11.06 2.48 0.44
C ILE A 384 -11.88 2.54 1.73
N TRP A 385 -13.10 3.07 1.70
CA TRP A 385 -13.99 3.11 2.86
C TRP A 385 -14.41 1.71 3.33
N GLN A 386 -14.58 0.77 2.39
CA GLN A 386 -14.83 -0.64 2.72
C GLN A 386 -13.59 -1.26 3.39
N PHE A 387 -12.39 -0.99 2.88
CA PHE A 387 -11.14 -1.40 3.51
C PHE A 387 -11.02 -0.86 4.94
N LEU A 388 -11.36 0.39 5.17
CA LEU A 388 -11.36 1.01 6.51
C LEU A 388 -12.50 0.50 7.42
N GLY A 389 -13.49 -0.21 6.86
CA GLY A 389 -14.64 -0.72 7.60
C GLY A 389 -15.71 0.36 7.88
N TRP A 390 -15.62 1.52 7.22
CA TRP A 390 -16.61 2.59 7.36
C TRP A 390 -17.93 2.25 6.65
N ILE A 391 -17.84 1.48 5.57
CA ILE A 391 -19.01 0.94 4.85
C ILE A 391 -18.84 -0.57 4.63
N GLY A 392 -19.98 -1.26 4.51
CA GLY A 392 -20.07 -2.62 4.01
C GLY A 392 -20.32 -2.64 2.50
N GLU A 393 -20.84 -3.76 1.98
CA GLU A 393 -21.14 -3.87 0.55
C GLU A 393 -22.22 -2.90 0.09
N ASN A 394 -23.30 -2.78 0.84
CA ASN A 394 -24.49 -2.01 0.47
C ASN A 394 -24.99 -1.05 1.55
N LYS A 395 -24.32 -0.99 2.71
CA LYS A 395 -24.76 -0.15 3.85
C LYS A 395 -23.56 0.46 4.57
N PRO A 396 -23.73 1.64 5.19
CA PRO A 396 -22.75 2.20 6.11
C PRO A 396 -22.46 1.24 7.26
N GLY A 397 -21.22 1.26 7.75
CA GLY A 397 -20.84 0.52 8.96
C GLY A 397 -21.52 1.07 10.22
N PRO A 398 -21.48 0.31 11.34
CA PRO A 398 -22.22 0.68 12.56
C PRO A 398 -21.86 2.06 13.10
N LEU A 399 -20.58 2.43 13.09
CA LEU A 399 -20.10 3.73 13.58
C LEU A 399 -20.64 4.88 12.72
N LEU A 400 -20.56 4.73 11.39
CA LEU A 400 -21.06 5.73 10.46
C LEU A 400 -22.59 5.85 10.55
N MET A 401 -23.32 4.72 10.66
CA MET A 401 -24.76 4.74 10.86
C MET A 401 -25.15 5.50 12.13
N THR A 402 -24.45 5.26 13.23
CA THR A 402 -24.70 5.98 14.48
C THR A 402 -24.45 7.48 14.29
N ALA A 403 -23.34 7.88 13.69
CA ALA A 403 -23.02 9.28 13.44
C ALA A 403 -24.05 9.96 12.53
N LEU A 404 -24.53 9.27 11.48
CA LEU A 404 -25.59 9.79 10.61
C LEU A 404 -26.93 9.93 11.32
N GLU A 405 -27.31 8.95 12.15
CA GLU A 405 -28.56 9.00 12.93
C GLU A 405 -28.54 10.11 14.00
N GLU A 406 -27.38 10.40 14.58
CA GLU A 406 -27.17 11.51 15.53
C GLU A 406 -27.41 12.88 14.89
N THR A 407 -27.22 13.02 13.57
CA THR A 407 -27.56 14.28 12.88
C THR A 407 -29.06 14.57 12.87
N GLY A 408 -29.91 13.54 13.02
CA GLY A 408 -31.37 13.64 12.90
C GLY A 408 -31.90 13.95 11.51
N LEU A 409 -31.01 13.97 10.49
CA LEU A 409 -31.31 14.33 9.11
C LEU A 409 -31.50 13.09 8.23
N THR A 410 -32.26 13.26 7.14
CA THR A 410 -32.45 12.25 6.08
C THR A 410 -31.98 12.79 4.74
N PRO A 411 -31.73 11.98 3.70
CA PRO A 411 -31.27 12.44 2.39
C PRO A 411 -32.18 13.48 1.69
N ILE A 412 -33.39 13.67 2.16
CA ILE A 412 -34.33 14.69 1.64
C ILE A 412 -34.04 16.07 2.26
N ASP A 413 -33.42 16.10 3.44
CA ASP A 413 -33.18 17.35 4.16
C ASP A 413 -31.98 18.09 3.56
N ARG A 414 -32.09 19.41 3.38
CA ARG A 414 -31.02 20.24 2.77
C ARG A 414 -29.68 20.22 3.51
N GLY A 415 -29.71 19.95 4.84
CA GLY A 415 -28.52 19.88 5.68
C GLY A 415 -27.84 18.49 5.69
N PHE A 416 -28.45 17.47 5.08
CA PHE A 416 -27.96 16.10 5.16
C PHE A 416 -26.55 15.93 4.54
N TYR A 417 -26.34 16.42 3.33
CA TYR A 417 -25.09 16.19 2.62
C TYR A 417 -23.86 16.79 3.31
N PRO A 418 -23.86 18.06 3.79
CA PRO A 418 -22.76 18.57 4.60
C PRO A 418 -22.52 17.79 5.89
N ALA A 419 -23.60 17.41 6.60
CA ALA A 419 -23.51 16.64 7.84
C ALA A 419 -22.99 15.21 7.59
N ALA A 420 -23.45 14.57 6.53
CA ALA A 420 -23.01 13.23 6.12
C ALA A 420 -21.52 13.25 5.72
N ARG A 421 -21.09 14.27 4.99
CA ARG A 421 -19.68 14.46 4.65
C ARG A 421 -18.82 14.63 5.91
N GLN A 422 -19.25 15.47 6.84
CA GLN A 422 -18.52 15.67 8.11
C GLN A 422 -18.46 14.37 8.92
N ALA A 423 -19.55 13.63 9.02
CA ALA A 423 -19.58 12.34 9.71
C ALA A 423 -18.57 11.34 9.14
N VAL A 424 -18.39 11.30 7.81
CA VAL A 424 -17.35 10.45 7.19
C VAL A 424 -15.94 10.98 7.47
N ILE A 425 -15.73 12.30 7.42
CA ILE A 425 -14.44 12.92 7.73
C ILE A 425 -14.01 12.57 9.15
N ASP A 426 -14.92 12.66 10.10
CA ASP A 426 -14.65 12.41 11.53
C ASP A 426 -14.36 10.93 11.83
N LEU A 427 -14.71 10.01 10.92
CA LEU A 427 -14.27 8.61 11.02
C LEU A 427 -12.77 8.42 10.82
N GLY A 428 -12.06 9.42 10.29
CA GLY A 428 -10.60 9.35 10.21
C GLY A 428 -9.99 9.87 8.91
N ILE A 429 -10.64 10.76 8.17
CA ILE A 429 -9.99 11.41 7.02
C ILE A 429 -9.01 12.46 7.55
N VAL A 430 -7.74 12.32 7.16
CA VAL A 430 -6.69 13.28 7.46
C VAL A 430 -6.07 13.74 6.15
N ARG A 431 -6.39 14.95 5.75
CA ARG A 431 -5.88 15.61 4.54
C ARG A 431 -5.30 16.96 4.90
N ARG A 432 -4.01 17.14 4.66
CA ARG A 432 -3.30 18.40 4.91
C ARG A 432 -2.42 18.73 3.71
N ARG A 433 -2.36 20.00 3.38
CA ARG A 433 -1.48 20.51 2.33
C ARG A 433 -0.15 20.93 2.95
N LYS A 434 0.93 20.87 2.19
CA LYS A 434 2.25 21.34 2.64
C LYS A 434 2.22 22.78 3.10
N LEU A 435 1.49 23.62 2.37
CA LEU A 435 1.34 25.04 2.70
C LEU A 435 0.68 25.28 4.07
N ASP A 436 -0.20 24.37 4.51
CA ASP A 436 -0.95 24.54 5.75
C ASP A 436 -0.16 24.07 6.99
N VAL A 437 0.79 23.13 6.81
CA VAL A 437 1.43 22.46 7.94
C VAL A 437 2.95 22.62 8.01
N ALA A 438 3.57 23.09 6.94
CA ALA A 438 5.03 23.17 6.84
C ALA A 438 5.44 24.50 6.18
N SER A 439 5.28 25.60 6.92
CA SER A 439 5.74 26.94 6.51
C SER A 439 7.26 27.01 6.22
N GLN A 440 8.01 25.99 6.62
CA GLN A 440 9.45 25.88 6.44
C GLN A 440 9.86 25.14 5.15
N ILE A 441 8.92 24.51 4.41
CA ILE A 441 9.26 23.87 3.13
C ILE A 441 9.37 25.00 2.08
N PRO A 442 10.51 25.11 1.38
CA PRO A 442 10.69 26.12 0.33
C PRO A 442 9.64 26.02 -0.78
N ALA A 443 9.45 27.11 -1.52
CA ALA A 443 8.46 27.15 -2.60
C ALA A 443 8.72 26.12 -3.70
N ARG A 444 7.64 25.58 -4.28
CA ARG A 444 7.67 24.76 -5.49
C ARG A 444 7.20 25.59 -6.68
N ARG A 445 7.96 25.56 -7.76
CA ARG A 445 7.61 26.20 -9.03
C ARG A 445 7.57 25.14 -10.14
N ILE A 446 6.57 25.19 -11.00
CA ILE A 446 6.52 24.47 -12.27
C ILE A 446 6.68 25.51 -13.36
N ALA A 447 7.60 25.27 -14.29
CA ALA A 447 7.89 26.18 -15.39
C ALA A 447 7.93 25.39 -16.70
N ASP A 448 7.24 25.88 -17.71
CA ASP A 448 7.26 25.32 -19.05
C ASP A 448 8.45 25.87 -19.82
N LEU A 449 9.20 24.97 -20.42
CA LEU A 449 10.29 25.30 -21.33
C LEU A 449 9.91 24.82 -22.74
N PRO A 450 9.36 25.71 -23.58
CA PRO A 450 9.11 25.38 -24.98
C PRO A 450 10.44 25.18 -25.71
N VAL A 451 10.55 24.09 -26.43
CA VAL A 451 11.73 23.75 -27.24
C VAL A 451 11.33 23.61 -28.71
N GLU A 452 12.16 24.11 -29.60
CA GLU A 452 12.04 23.89 -31.03
C GLU A 452 12.76 22.59 -31.42
N LEU A 453 12.05 21.69 -32.07
CA LEU A 453 12.61 20.43 -32.54
C LEU A 453 13.47 20.65 -33.79
N ASP A 454 14.41 19.76 -34.01
CA ASP A 454 15.13 19.70 -35.29
C ASP A 454 14.17 19.68 -36.47
N PRO A 455 14.45 20.44 -37.56
CA PRO A 455 13.55 20.60 -38.70
C PRO A 455 13.10 19.25 -39.35
N ALA A 456 13.93 18.20 -39.31
CA ALA A 456 13.57 16.90 -39.83
C ALA A 456 12.59 16.18 -38.89
N ALA A 457 12.86 16.19 -37.59
CA ALA A 457 11.97 15.64 -36.56
C ALA A 457 10.63 16.38 -36.52
N ALA A 458 10.64 17.71 -36.57
CA ALA A 458 9.45 18.52 -36.61
C ALA A 458 8.56 18.26 -37.83
N ARG A 459 9.14 17.98 -38.99
CA ARG A 459 8.38 17.60 -40.21
C ARG A 459 7.75 16.20 -40.01
N SER A 460 8.54 15.23 -39.58
CA SER A 460 8.06 13.86 -39.32
C SER A 460 6.91 13.81 -38.33
N ILE A 461 6.97 14.60 -37.24
CA ILE A 461 5.90 14.68 -36.24
C ILE A 461 4.65 15.33 -36.84
N ARG A 462 4.79 16.46 -37.58
CA ARG A 462 3.66 17.10 -38.23
C ARG A 462 3.00 16.22 -39.30
N GLU A 463 3.78 15.39 -40.00
CA GLU A 463 3.25 14.40 -40.94
C GLU A 463 2.42 13.35 -40.20
N ALA A 464 2.91 12.83 -39.09
CA ALA A 464 2.20 11.89 -38.25
C ALA A 464 0.92 12.48 -37.62
N GLU A 465 0.96 13.73 -37.16
CA GLU A 465 -0.24 14.43 -36.66
C GLU A 465 -1.30 14.58 -37.76
N ARG A 466 -0.88 14.93 -39.00
CA ARG A 466 -1.77 15.00 -40.15
C ARG A 466 -2.35 13.64 -40.53
N GLU A 467 -1.56 12.60 -40.54
CA GLU A 467 -2.01 11.23 -40.83
C GLU A 467 -3.08 10.79 -39.81
N LEU A 468 -2.82 11.00 -38.52
CA LEU A 468 -3.80 10.70 -37.47
C LEU A 468 -5.08 11.55 -37.63
N ALA A 469 -4.94 12.84 -37.91
CA ALA A 469 -6.08 13.73 -38.14
C ALA A 469 -6.92 13.28 -39.36
N LEU A 470 -6.29 12.89 -40.48
CA LEU A 470 -6.98 12.36 -41.65
C LEU A 470 -7.72 11.06 -41.35
N LYS A 471 -7.11 10.15 -40.61
CA LYS A 471 -7.75 8.92 -40.14
C LYS A 471 -9.01 9.20 -39.31
N LEU A 472 -8.91 10.15 -38.38
CA LEU A 472 -10.05 10.56 -37.54
C LEU A 472 -11.15 11.24 -38.37
N LEU A 473 -10.79 12.11 -39.36
CA LEU A 473 -11.72 12.73 -40.27
C LEU A 473 -12.51 11.69 -41.10
N GLN A 474 -11.83 10.70 -41.67
CA GLN A 474 -12.49 9.62 -42.42
C GLN A 474 -13.51 8.85 -41.56
N ARG A 475 -13.15 8.56 -40.30
CA ARG A 475 -14.06 7.90 -39.34
C ARG A 475 -15.24 8.81 -38.97
N TYR A 476 -15.00 10.10 -38.82
CA TYR A 476 -16.06 11.07 -38.55
C TYR A 476 -17.04 11.15 -39.74
N ASP A 477 -16.56 11.26 -40.98
CA ASP A 477 -17.38 11.32 -42.18
C ASP A 477 -18.22 10.02 -42.33
N ALA A 478 -17.63 8.86 -42.06
CA ALA A 478 -18.36 7.60 -42.04
C ALA A 478 -19.45 7.54 -40.96
N ALA A 479 -19.17 8.08 -39.77
CA ALA A 479 -20.14 8.14 -38.68
C ALA A 479 -21.30 9.13 -39.00
N VAL A 480 -21.02 10.26 -39.63
CA VAL A 480 -22.02 11.21 -40.11
C VAL A 480 -22.91 10.57 -41.17
N ALA A 481 -22.32 9.89 -42.15
CA ALA A 481 -23.08 9.17 -43.19
C ALA A 481 -24.01 8.08 -42.62
N ALA A 482 -23.51 7.31 -41.68
CA ALA A 482 -24.30 6.29 -40.97
C ALA A 482 -25.45 6.88 -40.13
N ARG A 483 -25.23 8.04 -39.51
CA ARG A 483 -26.29 8.76 -38.75
C ARG A 483 -27.35 9.35 -39.69
N ALA A 484 -26.94 9.95 -40.82
CA ALA A 484 -27.83 10.47 -41.82
C ALA A 484 -28.76 9.40 -42.42
N GLN A 485 -28.23 8.20 -42.65
CA GLN A 485 -29.02 7.05 -43.15
C GLN A 485 -30.07 6.59 -42.11
N ARG A 486 -29.79 6.72 -40.79
CA ARG A 486 -30.71 6.28 -39.73
C ARG A 486 -31.75 7.32 -39.34
N SER A 487 -31.42 8.60 -39.35
CA SER A 487 -32.25 9.68 -38.79
C SER A 487 -32.81 10.64 -39.81
N GLY A 488 -32.32 10.61 -41.07
CA GLY A 488 -32.75 11.57 -42.15
C GLY A 488 -32.36 13.03 -41.92
N GLN A 489 -31.61 13.32 -40.86
CA GLN A 489 -31.18 14.70 -40.53
C GLN A 489 -29.70 14.90 -40.84
N THR A 490 -29.41 15.83 -41.72
CA THR A 490 -28.05 16.37 -41.91
C THR A 490 -27.94 17.68 -41.12
N GLY A 491 -27.27 17.64 -39.95
CA GLY A 491 -26.97 18.84 -39.16
C GLY A 491 -25.95 19.75 -39.89
N LYS A 492 -26.15 21.04 -39.85
CA LYS A 492 -25.13 22.02 -40.28
C LYS A 492 -24.20 22.29 -39.10
N GLY A 493 -22.89 21.98 -39.25
CA GLY A 493 -21.86 22.27 -38.27
C GLY A 493 -21.16 21.01 -37.74
N ILE A 494 -20.17 21.20 -36.87
CA ILE A 494 -19.40 20.12 -36.22
C ILE A 494 -20.28 19.48 -35.14
N ASP A 495 -20.52 18.18 -35.24
CA ASP A 495 -21.25 17.41 -34.22
C ASP A 495 -20.26 16.91 -33.14
N HIS A 496 -20.20 17.63 -32.02
CA HIS A 496 -19.27 17.35 -30.92
C HIS A 496 -19.50 16.00 -30.25
N GLU A 497 -20.74 15.47 -30.29
CA GLU A 497 -21.04 14.13 -29.77
C GLU A 497 -20.41 13.05 -30.64
N LEU A 498 -20.53 13.19 -31.96
CA LEU A 498 -19.88 12.30 -32.91
C LEU A 498 -18.35 12.41 -32.85
N VAL A 499 -17.80 13.62 -32.72
CA VAL A 499 -16.36 13.85 -32.54
C VAL A 499 -15.86 13.06 -31.34
N ARG A 500 -16.53 13.19 -30.18
CA ARG A 500 -16.18 12.46 -28.96
C ARG A 500 -16.32 10.94 -29.10
N GLY A 501 -17.38 10.49 -29.79
CA GLY A 501 -17.62 9.08 -30.08
C GLY A 501 -16.57 8.46 -31.01
N VAL A 502 -16.07 9.21 -32.00
CA VAL A 502 -14.98 8.76 -32.90
C VAL A 502 -13.65 8.68 -32.13
N ALA A 503 -13.31 9.73 -31.39
CA ALA A 503 -12.11 9.76 -30.55
C ALA A 503 -12.10 8.62 -29.53
N GLY A 504 -13.24 8.34 -28.86
CA GLY A 504 -13.37 7.26 -27.90
C GLY A 504 -13.19 5.85 -28.50
N ARG A 505 -13.64 5.65 -29.73
CA ARG A 505 -13.43 4.38 -30.44
C ARG A 505 -11.96 4.17 -30.83
N GLU A 506 -11.26 5.24 -31.23
CA GLU A 506 -9.82 5.16 -31.52
C GLU A 506 -9.01 4.69 -30.30
N LEU A 507 -9.39 5.12 -29.09
CA LEU A 507 -8.74 4.70 -27.85
C LEU A 507 -9.10 3.28 -27.41
N SER A 508 -10.29 2.78 -27.79
CA SER A 508 -10.85 1.52 -27.28
C SER A 508 -10.50 0.31 -28.14
N ASP A 509 -10.00 0.50 -29.37
CA ASP A 509 -9.80 -0.58 -30.34
C ASP A 509 -8.34 -1.07 -30.35
N PRO A 510 -8.03 -2.22 -29.66
CA PRO A 510 -6.67 -2.74 -29.56
C PRO A 510 -6.14 -3.33 -30.89
N ALA A 511 -7.02 -3.77 -31.78
CA ALA A 511 -6.64 -4.47 -33.01
C ALA A 511 -6.08 -3.52 -34.09
N GLU A 512 -6.51 -2.27 -34.08
CA GLU A 512 -6.03 -1.23 -34.99
C GLU A 512 -4.87 -0.41 -34.43
N SER A 513 -4.61 -0.49 -33.11
CA SER A 513 -3.47 0.18 -32.45
C SER A 513 -2.11 -0.37 -32.88
N SER A 514 -2.08 -1.56 -33.50
CA SER A 514 -0.84 -2.22 -33.97
C SER A 514 -0.45 -1.88 -35.41
N SER A 515 -1.31 -1.22 -36.18
CA SER A 515 -1.08 -0.96 -37.61
C SER A 515 -1.36 0.52 -37.95
N GLY A 516 -0.48 1.43 -37.56
CA GLY A 516 -0.56 2.84 -37.93
C GLY A 516 -0.22 3.83 -36.82
N GLU A 517 -0.16 5.11 -37.14
CA GLU A 517 0.04 6.20 -36.19
C GLU A 517 -1.13 6.27 -35.20
N ASN A 518 -0.81 6.32 -33.92
CA ASN A 518 -1.74 6.56 -32.83
C ASN A 518 -1.16 7.60 -31.86
N VAL A 519 -2.00 8.13 -30.98
CA VAL A 519 -1.59 9.20 -30.05
C VAL A 519 -0.40 8.76 -29.14
N PHE A 520 -0.29 7.48 -28.80
CA PHE A 520 0.80 6.98 -27.95
C PHE A 520 2.12 6.93 -28.70
N ALA A 521 2.10 6.43 -29.95
CA ALA A 521 3.29 6.38 -30.82
C ALA A 521 3.79 7.81 -31.11
N MET A 522 2.88 8.74 -31.33
CA MET A 522 3.19 10.15 -31.57
C MET A 522 3.83 10.82 -30.36
N VAL A 523 3.26 10.68 -29.16
CA VAL A 523 3.82 11.24 -27.93
C VAL A 523 5.21 10.64 -27.64
N ARG A 524 5.40 9.34 -27.87
CA ARG A 524 6.71 8.71 -27.76
C ARG A 524 7.71 9.26 -28.76
N ARG A 525 7.31 9.49 -30.00
CA ARG A 525 8.14 10.11 -31.06
C ARG A 525 8.55 11.53 -30.68
N ILE A 526 7.62 12.32 -30.15
CA ILE A 526 7.90 13.67 -29.63
C ILE A 526 8.88 13.60 -28.45
N GLY A 527 8.65 12.68 -27.49
CA GLY A 527 9.55 12.44 -26.36
C GLY A 527 10.98 12.17 -26.83
N HIS A 528 11.14 11.26 -27.79
CA HIS A 528 12.45 10.92 -28.37
C HIS A 528 13.08 12.15 -29.09
N ALA A 529 12.30 12.92 -29.85
CA ALA A 529 12.81 14.07 -30.59
C ALA A 529 13.31 15.21 -29.68
N LYS A 530 12.73 15.36 -28.48
CA LYS A 530 13.16 16.37 -27.50
C LYS A 530 14.14 15.85 -26.45
N ALA A 531 14.46 14.53 -26.44
CA ALA A 531 15.28 13.88 -25.42
C ALA A 531 16.65 14.54 -25.24
N THR A 532 17.34 14.80 -26.36
CA THR A 532 18.68 15.43 -26.35
C THR A 532 18.62 16.90 -25.88
N LEU A 533 17.57 17.63 -26.25
CA LEU A 533 17.36 19.02 -25.79
C LEU A 533 17.10 19.08 -24.30
N ALA A 534 16.27 18.16 -23.79
CA ALA A 534 15.98 18.03 -22.36
C ALA A 534 17.23 17.66 -21.56
N ALA A 535 18.01 16.69 -22.06
CA ALA A 535 19.25 16.26 -21.42
C ALA A 535 20.33 17.36 -21.46
N ASP A 536 20.41 18.13 -22.54
CA ASP A 536 21.29 19.30 -22.63
C ASP A 536 20.94 20.36 -21.59
N TYR A 537 19.65 20.65 -21.45
CA TYR A 537 19.17 21.57 -20.43
C TYR A 537 19.48 21.07 -19.01
N ALA A 538 19.24 19.77 -18.74
CA ALA A 538 19.61 19.15 -17.46
C ALA A 538 21.12 19.26 -17.17
N ALA A 539 21.95 19.07 -18.19
CA ALA A 539 23.40 19.22 -18.09
C ALA A 539 23.82 20.66 -17.75
N GLN A 540 23.16 21.66 -18.34
CA GLN A 540 23.39 23.07 -18.02
C GLN A 540 22.94 23.40 -16.58
N LEU A 541 21.78 22.91 -16.16
CA LEU A 541 21.30 23.08 -14.78
C LEU A 541 22.27 22.45 -13.78
N ALA A 542 22.78 21.23 -14.06
CA ALA A 542 23.71 20.54 -13.17
C ALA A 542 25.03 21.33 -12.97
N ARG A 543 25.51 22.02 -14.00
CA ARG A 543 26.72 22.86 -13.89
C ARG A 543 26.49 24.13 -13.08
N ASN A 544 25.29 24.69 -13.11
CA ASN A 544 25.00 26.00 -12.54
C ASN A 544 24.26 25.95 -11.20
N ALA A 545 23.46 24.91 -10.96
CA ALA A 545 22.52 24.82 -9.84
C ALA A 545 22.62 23.51 -9.06
N GLY A 546 23.70 22.75 -9.22
CA GLY A 546 23.93 21.50 -8.47
C GLY A 546 23.15 20.30 -9.01
N LYS A 547 22.76 19.38 -8.14
CA LYS A 547 22.15 18.11 -8.55
C LYS A 547 20.80 18.28 -9.23
N VAL A 548 20.55 17.51 -10.29
CA VAL A 548 19.34 17.56 -11.11
C VAL A 548 18.69 16.17 -11.21
N VAL A 549 17.38 16.12 -11.10
CA VAL A 549 16.61 14.91 -11.38
C VAL A 549 15.96 15.04 -12.76
N PHE A 550 16.27 14.08 -13.63
CA PHE A 550 15.73 14.00 -14.98
C PHE A 550 14.70 12.87 -15.04
N PHE A 551 13.46 13.19 -15.38
CA PHE A 551 12.39 12.22 -15.54
C PHE A 551 12.01 12.02 -16.98
N ALA A 552 11.88 10.74 -17.38
CA ALA A 552 11.32 10.33 -18.66
C ALA A 552 10.38 9.13 -18.49
N LYS A 553 9.50 8.94 -19.45
CA LYS A 553 8.52 7.84 -19.43
C LYS A 553 9.05 6.60 -20.16
N HIS A 554 9.67 6.81 -21.31
CA HIS A 554 10.14 5.74 -22.18
C HIS A 554 11.64 5.50 -22.03
N ILE A 555 12.05 4.22 -22.15
CA ILE A 555 13.44 3.79 -21.95
C ILE A 555 14.35 4.39 -23.01
N ASP A 556 13.91 4.45 -24.27
CA ASP A 556 14.65 5.05 -25.39
C ASP A 556 14.96 6.53 -25.19
N VAL A 557 14.08 7.29 -24.54
CA VAL A 557 14.32 8.68 -24.14
C VAL A 557 15.38 8.75 -23.04
N MET A 558 15.32 7.83 -22.06
CA MET A 558 16.33 7.73 -21.00
C MET A 558 17.71 7.36 -21.58
N ASP A 559 17.75 6.42 -22.52
CA ASP A 559 18.99 5.98 -23.17
C ASP A 559 19.60 7.12 -23.99
N SER A 560 18.79 7.87 -24.74
CA SER A 560 19.22 9.06 -25.49
C SER A 560 19.79 10.15 -24.58
N ALA A 561 19.13 10.39 -23.44
CA ALA A 561 19.61 11.34 -22.43
C ALA A 561 20.93 10.86 -21.82
N SER A 562 21.04 9.59 -21.46
CA SER A 562 22.26 8.99 -20.89
C SER A 562 23.44 9.08 -21.85
N ALA A 563 23.24 8.75 -23.13
CA ALA A 563 24.28 8.86 -24.15
C ALA A 563 24.80 10.30 -24.32
N LEU A 564 23.92 11.30 -24.23
CA LEU A 564 24.33 12.70 -24.27
C LEU A 564 25.18 13.08 -23.04
N LEU A 565 24.75 12.67 -21.84
CA LEU A 565 25.45 12.97 -20.60
C LEU A 565 26.84 12.32 -20.58
N GLU A 566 26.96 11.09 -21.07
CA GLU A 566 28.25 10.39 -21.25
C GLU A 566 29.15 11.14 -22.22
N SER A 567 28.62 11.56 -23.38
CA SER A 567 29.41 12.32 -24.37
C SER A 567 29.93 13.65 -23.84
N ARG A 568 29.28 14.20 -22.80
CA ARG A 568 29.70 15.45 -22.13
C ARG A 568 30.53 15.23 -20.88
N GLY A 569 30.83 13.98 -20.54
CA GLY A 569 31.62 13.63 -19.36
C GLY A 569 30.92 13.94 -18.03
N ILE A 570 29.56 13.99 -18.02
CA ILE A 570 28.77 14.23 -16.82
C ILE A 570 28.46 12.89 -16.17
N ARG A 571 28.89 12.73 -14.92
CA ARG A 571 28.54 11.53 -14.13
C ARG A 571 27.07 11.56 -13.75
N TYR A 572 26.39 10.48 -14.05
CA TYR A 572 24.97 10.31 -13.76
C TYR A 572 24.68 8.93 -13.17
N ALA A 573 23.52 8.79 -12.51
CA ALA A 573 22.94 7.53 -12.10
C ALA A 573 21.63 7.30 -12.88
N SER A 574 21.25 6.01 -13.09
CA SER A 574 20.02 5.67 -13.80
C SER A 574 19.13 4.78 -12.95
N VAL A 575 17.85 5.15 -12.79
CA VAL A 575 16.84 4.43 -11.99
C VAL A 575 15.67 4.05 -12.87
N ARG A 576 15.61 2.77 -13.28
CA ARG A 576 14.68 2.24 -14.26
C ARG A 576 13.85 1.10 -13.68
N GLY A 577 12.67 0.90 -14.24
CA GLY A 577 11.75 -0.16 -13.80
C GLY A 577 12.25 -1.59 -14.10
N ASP A 578 13.03 -1.76 -15.17
CA ASP A 578 13.62 -3.03 -15.62
C ASP A 578 14.84 -3.47 -14.82
N GLN A 579 15.41 -2.59 -13.99
CA GLN A 579 16.58 -2.90 -13.16
C GLN A 579 16.21 -3.71 -11.90
N PRO A 580 17.10 -4.59 -11.43
CA PRO A 580 16.96 -5.23 -10.13
C PRO A 580 16.88 -4.20 -8.98
N PRO A 581 16.12 -4.48 -7.92
CA PRO A 581 15.97 -3.54 -6.79
C PRO A 581 17.29 -3.10 -6.15
N ALA A 582 18.26 -4.01 -6.03
CA ALA A 582 19.59 -3.71 -5.47
C ALA A 582 20.37 -2.70 -6.33
N VAL A 583 20.30 -2.84 -7.67
CA VAL A 583 20.96 -1.91 -8.61
C VAL A 583 20.29 -0.54 -8.53
N ARG A 584 18.97 -0.48 -8.52
CA ARG A 584 18.25 0.80 -8.37
C ARG A 584 18.65 1.51 -7.08
N GLN A 585 18.73 0.76 -5.98
CA GLN A 585 19.09 1.33 -4.70
C GLN A 585 20.53 1.84 -4.70
N HIS A 586 21.46 1.07 -5.25
CA HIS A 586 22.86 1.51 -5.40
C HIS A 586 22.95 2.83 -6.20
N ASN A 587 22.20 2.95 -7.29
CA ASN A 587 22.18 4.15 -8.13
C ASN A 587 21.57 5.36 -7.41
N ILE A 588 20.53 5.14 -6.59
CA ILE A 588 19.94 6.18 -5.73
C ILE A 588 20.97 6.64 -4.69
N ASP A 589 21.62 5.69 -4.01
CA ASP A 589 22.63 5.98 -2.98
C ASP A 589 23.84 6.71 -3.58
N ALA A 590 24.27 6.35 -4.79
CA ALA A 590 25.29 7.06 -5.53
C ALA A 590 24.88 8.51 -5.81
N PHE A 591 23.68 8.74 -6.33
CA PHE A 591 23.19 10.11 -6.56
C PHE A 591 23.08 10.92 -5.28
N VAL A 592 22.63 10.33 -4.18
CA VAL A 592 22.46 11.05 -2.91
C VAL A 592 23.79 11.38 -2.25
N ASN A 593 24.75 10.44 -2.23
CA ASN A 593 25.94 10.54 -1.40
C ASN A 593 27.21 10.94 -2.17
N ASP A 594 27.29 10.66 -3.47
CA ASP A 594 28.47 11.01 -4.29
C ASP A 594 28.29 12.42 -4.89
N PRO A 595 29.10 13.42 -4.51
CA PRO A 595 29.00 14.78 -5.04
C PRO A 595 29.26 14.87 -6.55
N ASP A 596 30.03 13.93 -7.11
CA ASP A 596 30.34 13.93 -8.54
C ASP A 596 29.20 13.41 -9.42
N VAL A 597 28.23 12.67 -8.84
CA VAL A 597 27.04 12.23 -9.56
C VAL A 597 26.04 13.39 -9.60
N ALA A 598 26.12 14.16 -10.69
CA ALA A 598 25.38 15.42 -10.82
C ALA A 598 23.91 15.23 -11.24
N ILE A 599 23.60 14.15 -12.00
CA ILE A 599 22.27 13.91 -12.54
C ILE A 599 21.81 12.50 -12.19
N VAL A 600 20.51 12.34 -11.88
CA VAL A 600 19.86 11.05 -11.87
C VAL A 600 18.77 11.00 -12.95
N VAL A 601 18.87 10.01 -13.85
CA VAL A 601 17.88 9.74 -14.89
C VAL A 601 16.89 8.70 -14.38
N CYS A 602 15.66 9.11 -14.16
CA CYS A 602 14.60 8.30 -13.54
C CYS A 602 13.45 8.04 -14.48
N SER A 603 12.91 6.82 -14.49
CA SER A 603 11.61 6.55 -15.08
C SER A 603 10.50 7.22 -14.26
N LEU A 604 9.56 7.92 -14.92
CA LEU A 604 8.38 8.53 -14.27
C LEU A 604 7.56 7.49 -13.49
N THR A 605 7.40 6.28 -14.03
CA THR A 605 6.70 5.19 -13.35
C THR A 605 7.46 4.65 -12.13
N ALA A 606 8.79 4.58 -12.19
CA ALA A 606 9.62 4.20 -11.05
C ALA A 606 9.65 5.30 -9.98
N ALA A 607 9.55 6.57 -10.39
CA ALA A 607 9.47 7.72 -9.49
C ALA A 607 8.15 7.80 -8.73
N GLY A 608 7.09 7.21 -9.25
CA GLY A 608 5.78 7.17 -8.57
C GLY A 608 5.86 6.65 -7.15
N VAL A 609 6.95 5.97 -6.75
CA VAL A 609 6.98 5.20 -5.51
C VAL A 609 8.29 5.37 -4.73
N GLY A 610 8.22 6.13 -3.62
CA GLY A 610 9.14 6.02 -2.48
C GLY A 610 10.58 6.47 -2.62
N LEU A 611 10.99 7.06 -3.74
CA LEU A 611 12.34 7.61 -3.89
C LEU A 611 12.51 8.86 -3.02
N ASN A 612 13.65 9.03 -2.38
CA ASN A 612 14.04 10.26 -1.71
C ASN A 612 15.18 10.93 -2.48
N LEU A 613 14.84 12.01 -3.20
CA LEU A 613 15.77 12.74 -4.08
C LEU A 613 15.89 14.22 -3.67
N GLN A 614 15.65 14.52 -2.39
CA GLN A 614 15.65 15.88 -1.84
C GLN A 614 17.03 16.59 -1.87
N VAL A 615 18.08 15.89 -2.25
CA VAL A 615 19.41 16.49 -2.48
C VAL A 615 19.47 17.37 -3.72
N ALA A 616 18.46 17.29 -4.58
CA ALA A 616 18.30 18.14 -5.76
C ALA A 616 17.26 19.21 -5.52
N SER A 617 17.41 20.35 -6.18
CA SER A 617 16.43 21.44 -6.21
C SER A 617 15.85 21.67 -7.62
N ASN A 618 16.40 21.02 -8.64
CA ASN A 618 15.92 21.10 -10.01
C ASN A 618 15.45 19.75 -10.54
N VAL A 619 14.28 19.77 -11.19
CA VAL A 619 13.66 18.61 -11.81
C VAL A 619 13.42 18.95 -13.29
N VAL A 620 13.81 18.05 -14.19
CA VAL A 620 13.54 18.15 -15.62
C VAL A 620 12.57 17.04 -16.00
N LEU A 621 11.38 17.38 -16.45
CA LEU A 621 10.38 16.48 -17.00
C LEU A 621 10.54 16.47 -18.52
N ALA A 622 11.31 15.51 -19.04
CA ALA A 622 11.58 15.40 -20.48
C ALA A 622 10.33 14.95 -21.25
N GLU A 623 9.50 14.15 -20.62
CA GLU A 623 8.21 13.73 -21.15
C GLU A 623 7.11 14.06 -20.13
N LEU A 624 5.94 14.44 -20.64
CA LEU A 624 4.78 14.69 -19.81
C LEU A 624 4.08 13.35 -19.48
N SER A 625 3.59 13.23 -18.27
CA SER A 625 2.62 12.19 -17.93
C SER A 625 1.21 12.63 -18.34
N TRP A 626 0.34 11.66 -18.63
CA TRP A 626 -1.06 11.93 -18.94
C TRP A 626 -1.86 12.46 -17.75
N THR A 627 -1.31 12.45 -16.55
CA THR A 627 -1.99 12.96 -15.35
C THR A 627 -1.12 13.95 -14.59
N ASN A 628 -1.72 14.99 -14.05
CA ASN A 628 -1.04 15.90 -13.12
C ASN A 628 -0.56 15.18 -11.86
N ALA A 629 -1.29 14.16 -11.42
CA ALA A 629 -0.96 13.38 -10.25
C ALA A 629 0.42 12.69 -10.33
N GLU A 630 0.74 12.04 -11.47
CA GLU A 630 2.04 11.39 -11.68
C GLU A 630 3.18 12.40 -11.74
N GLN A 631 2.97 13.55 -12.42
CA GLN A 631 3.95 14.64 -12.47
C GLN A 631 4.20 15.22 -11.08
N THR A 632 3.13 15.48 -10.34
CA THR A 632 3.21 15.98 -8.97
C THR A 632 3.92 15.00 -8.06
N GLN A 633 3.62 13.70 -8.15
CA GLN A 633 4.34 12.68 -7.39
C GLN A 633 5.83 12.66 -7.71
N ALA A 634 6.22 12.77 -8.98
CA ALA A 634 7.62 12.83 -9.40
C ALA A 634 8.33 14.06 -8.80
N ILE A 635 7.72 15.23 -8.88
CA ILE A 635 8.27 16.48 -8.31
C ILE A 635 8.37 16.36 -6.79
N ASP A 636 7.40 15.73 -6.14
CA ASP A 636 7.36 15.55 -4.69
C ASP A 636 8.40 14.53 -4.16
N ARG A 637 9.15 13.84 -5.03
CA ARG A 637 10.37 13.08 -4.64
C ARG A 637 11.53 14.00 -4.27
N VAL A 638 11.51 15.21 -4.82
CA VAL A 638 12.49 16.27 -4.57
C VAL A 638 11.96 17.28 -3.55
N HIS A 639 10.70 17.70 -3.69
CA HIS A 639 10.04 18.68 -2.83
C HIS A 639 9.40 18.02 -1.60
N ARG A 640 10.20 17.78 -0.56
CA ARG A 640 9.80 17.07 0.67
C ARG A 640 10.24 17.82 1.92
N ILE A 641 9.74 17.37 3.08
CA ILE A 641 10.26 17.80 4.40
C ILE A 641 11.76 17.51 4.45
N GLY A 642 12.54 18.53 4.80
CA GLY A 642 14.00 18.48 4.79
C GLY A 642 14.66 19.07 3.53
N GLN A 643 13.87 19.52 2.55
CA GLN A 643 14.34 20.34 1.46
C GLN A 643 14.65 21.76 1.98
N THR A 644 15.83 22.27 1.65
CA THR A 644 16.32 23.60 2.09
C THR A 644 16.24 24.65 1.00
N GLU A 645 16.11 24.22 -0.27
CA GLU A 645 16.10 25.11 -1.42
C GLU A 645 14.76 25.09 -2.17
N PRO A 646 14.38 26.20 -2.82
CA PRO A 646 13.21 26.22 -3.70
C PRO A 646 13.33 25.21 -4.83
N VAL A 647 12.30 24.39 -5.02
CA VAL A 647 12.31 23.35 -6.07
C VAL A 647 11.67 23.91 -7.33
N THR A 648 12.40 23.85 -8.44
CA THR A 648 11.87 24.17 -9.77
C THR A 648 11.77 22.91 -10.64
N ALA A 649 10.57 22.65 -11.15
CA ALA A 649 10.31 21.59 -12.10
C ALA A 649 10.12 22.18 -13.50
N TRP A 650 10.96 21.79 -14.43
CA TRP A 650 11.01 22.24 -15.81
C TRP A 650 10.33 21.21 -16.70
N ARG A 651 9.14 21.54 -17.25
CA ARG A 651 8.47 20.69 -18.24
C ARG A 651 9.00 21.06 -19.63
N ILE A 652 9.64 20.13 -20.30
CA ILE A 652 10.14 20.33 -21.67
C ILE A 652 9.01 20.07 -22.64
N ILE A 653 8.56 21.09 -23.35
CA ILE A 653 7.40 21.05 -24.23
C ILE A 653 7.84 21.30 -25.67
N ALA A 654 7.54 20.36 -26.57
CA ALA A 654 7.80 20.57 -27.98
C ALA A 654 6.82 21.61 -28.56
N ALA A 655 7.34 22.73 -28.94
CA ALA A 655 6.53 23.81 -29.50
C ALA A 655 5.83 23.38 -30.81
N GLN A 656 4.62 23.86 -31.04
CA GLN A 656 3.82 23.63 -32.25
C GLN A 656 3.50 22.12 -32.50
N THR A 657 3.36 21.36 -31.45
CA THR A 657 2.94 19.92 -31.49
C THR A 657 1.81 19.66 -30.51
N ILE A 658 1.22 18.47 -30.59
CA ILE A 658 0.20 18.00 -29.62
C ILE A 658 0.70 18.03 -28.16
N ASP A 659 2.02 18.02 -27.94
CA ASP A 659 2.64 18.08 -26.61
C ASP A 659 2.23 19.36 -25.84
N ALA A 660 2.15 20.49 -26.53
CA ALA A 660 1.69 21.75 -25.96
C ALA A 660 0.20 21.68 -25.54
N LYS A 661 -0.65 21.07 -26.37
CA LYS A 661 -2.07 20.86 -26.05
C LYS A 661 -2.26 19.92 -24.87
N ILE A 662 -1.45 18.86 -24.80
CA ILE A 662 -1.45 17.93 -23.66
C ILE A 662 -1.07 18.66 -22.37
N ALA A 663 -0.07 19.54 -22.39
CA ALA A 663 0.32 20.34 -21.23
C ALA A 663 -0.84 21.24 -20.73
N GLU A 664 -1.51 21.94 -21.65
CA GLU A 664 -2.68 22.77 -21.33
C GLU A 664 -3.85 21.93 -20.75
N LEU A 665 -4.13 20.75 -21.32
CA LEU A 665 -5.17 19.86 -20.83
C LEU A 665 -4.87 19.32 -19.43
N ILE A 666 -3.62 18.99 -19.14
CA ILE A 666 -3.18 18.57 -17.82
C ILE A 666 -3.40 19.67 -16.79
N ASP A 667 -3.04 20.91 -17.14
CA ASP A 667 -3.17 22.07 -16.25
C ASP A 667 -4.64 22.48 -16.03
N SER A 668 -5.45 22.46 -17.09
CA SER A 668 -6.88 22.82 -17.02
C SER A 668 -7.71 21.83 -16.20
N LYS A 669 -7.24 20.59 -16.07
CA LYS A 669 -7.97 19.49 -15.42
C LYS A 669 -7.34 19.01 -14.11
N ALA A 670 -6.45 19.81 -13.52
CA ALA A 670 -5.84 19.48 -12.23
C ALA A 670 -6.82 19.70 -11.07
N GLY A 671 -7.55 18.70 -10.65
CA GLY A 671 -8.20 18.95 -9.39
C GLY A 671 -9.48 18.25 -8.91
N LEU A 672 -9.99 17.11 -9.41
CA LEU A 672 -11.16 16.46 -8.76
C LEU A 672 -10.85 15.94 -7.35
N ALA A 673 -9.62 15.48 -7.11
CA ALA A 673 -9.15 15.15 -5.77
C ALA A 673 -9.18 16.36 -4.82
N ALA A 674 -8.78 17.54 -5.35
CA ALA A 674 -8.90 18.78 -4.63
C ALA A 674 -10.37 19.16 -4.38
N ARG A 675 -11.27 18.96 -5.36
CA ARG A 675 -12.70 19.26 -5.20
C ARG A 675 -13.35 18.39 -4.12
N ALA A 676 -13.16 17.08 -4.15
CA ALA A 676 -13.81 16.18 -3.21
C ALA A 676 -13.32 16.36 -1.77
N LEU A 677 -12.05 16.69 -1.58
CA LEU A 677 -11.46 16.85 -0.25
C LEU A 677 -11.22 18.31 0.14
N ASP A 678 -10.80 19.17 -0.80
CA ASP A 678 -10.41 20.55 -0.51
C ASP A 678 -11.50 21.56 -0.95
N GLY A 679 -12.60 21.11 -1.58
CA GLY A 679 -13.71 21.95 -2.01
C GLY A 679 -13.39 22.89 -3.16
N SER A 680 -12.39 22.58 -4.01
CA SER A 680 -12.05 23.40 -5.19
C SER A 680 -12.83 22.97 -6.43
N ASP A 681 -13.08 23.91 -7.36
CA ASP A 681 -13.92 23.68 -8.54
C ASP A 681 -13.21 23.03 -9.75
N GLU A 682 -11.99 22.52 -9.58
CA GLU A 682 -11.21 21.95 -10.68
C GLU A 682 -11.49 20.45 -10.89
N GLN A 683 -11.81 20.06 -12.14
CA GLN A 683 -12.09 18.65 -12.52
C GLN A 683 -10.80 17.86 -12.74
N VAL A 684 -10.63 16.66 -12.11
CA VAL A 684 -9.58 15.71 -12.48
C VAL A 684 -10.02 14.89 -13.68
N ALA A 685 -9.18 14.84 -14.69
CA ALA A 685 -9.34 13.90 -15.78
C ALA A 685 -8.52 12.61 -15.51
N SER A 686 -9.07 11.47 -15.88
CA SER A 686 -8.29 10.25 -16.02
C SER A 686 -7.27 10.39 -17.16
N SER A 687 -6.24 9.54 -17.18
CA SER A 687 -5.33 9.50 -18.35
C SER A 687 -6.10 9.25 -19.65
N ALA A 688 -7.15 8.41 -19.62
CA ALA A 688 -8.03 8.17 -20.75
C ALA A 688 -8.82 9.40 -21.16
N ASP A 689 -9.25 10.24 -20.20
CA ASP A 689 -9.96 11.49 -20.52
C ASP A 689 -9.06 12.54 -21.18
N ILE A 690 -7.81 12.67 -20.72
CA ILE A 690 -6.84 13.58 -21.34
C ILE A 690 -6.48 13.12 -22.76
N GLN A 691 -6.29 11.80 -22.93
CA GLN A 691 -6.06 11.21 -24.25
C GLN A 691 -7.26 11.43 -25.18
N LEU A 692 -8.47 11.24 -24.67
CA LEU A 692 -9.72 11.49 -25.39
C LEU A 692 -9.82 12.95 -25.82
N GLU A 693 -9.61 13.89 -24.90
CA GLU A 693 -9.69 15.32 -25.17
C GLU A 693 -8.58 15.80 -26.14
N ALA A 694 -7.39 15.22 -26.07
CA ALA A 694 -6.33 15.52 -27.04
C ALA A 694 -6.72 15.07 -28.46
N LEU A 695 -7.36 13.91 -28.61
CA LEU A 695 -7.88 13.45 -29.91
C LEU A 695 -9.09 14.27 -30.36
N VAL A 696 -9.98 14.66 -29.44
CA VAL A 696 -11.12 15.54 -29.70
C VAL A 696 -10.62 16.91 -30.21
N ALA A 697 -9.60 17.47 -29.57
CA ALA A 697 -9.01 18.74 -29.97
C ALA A 697 -8.39 18.64 -31.40
N LEU A 698 -7.62 17.56 -31.66
CA LEU A 698 -7.01 17.31 -32.96
C LEU A 698 -8.05 17.17 -34.07
N LEU A 699 -9.11 16.38 -33.82
CA LEU A 699 -10.19 16.20 -34.79
C LEU A 699 -11.01 17.47 -35.01
N THR A 700 -11.30 18.25 -33.95
CA THR A 700 -12.05 19.49 -34.04
C THR A 700 -11.27 20.54 -34.85
N GLU A 701 -9.96 20.66 -34.62
CA GLU A 701 -9.09 21.55 -35.40
C GLU A 701 -9.08 21.15 -36.86
N ALA A 702 -8.89 19.87 -37.19
CA ALA A 702 -8.91 19.38 -38.57
C ALA A 702 -10.27 19.60 -39.25
N LEU A 703 -11.39 19.47 -38.53
CA LEU A 703 -12.73 19.82 -39.07
C LEU A 703 -12.93 21.30 -39.28
N THR A 704 -12.38 22.14 -38.42
CA THR A 704 -12.44 23.61 -38.55
C THR A 704 -11.61 24.08 -39.75
N ASP A 705 -10.40 23.57 -39.90
CA ASP A 705 -9.50 23.86 -41.03
C ASP A 705 -10.11 23.44 -42.38
N ARG A 706 -10.93 22.39 -42.40
CA ARG A 706 -11.66 21.95 -43.60
C ARG A 706 -12.85 22.86 -43.95
N GLN A 707 -13.41 23.58 -42.98
CA GLN A 707 -14.53 24.49 -43.17
C GLN A 707 -14.09 25.92 -43.60
N ASN A 708 -12.86 26.30 -43.27
CA ASN A 708 -12.22 27.54 -43.71
C ASN A 708 -11.51 27.32 -45.04
#